data_577c62359935c9090165998eaeb7de93
#
_entry.id   577c62359935c9090165998eaeb7de93
#
_cell.length_a   1.000
_cell.length_b   1.000
_cell.length_c   1.000
_cell.angle_alpha   90.00
_cell.angle_beta   90.00
_cell.angle_gamma   90.00
#
_symmetry.space_group_name_H-M   'P 1'
#
loop_
_entity.id
_entity.type
_entity.pdbx_description
1 polymer ?
#
loop_
_entity_poly.entity_id
_entity_poly.type
_entity_poly.pdbx_seq_one_letter_code
_entity_poly.pdbx_strand_id
1 'polypeptide(L)'
;MNYPMNFIRNSNEYCTPDKIVPAPYFRRDFQLKDLKIKKATLLICGLGFYEVYINGIDVTKGHLAPYRSNLDHYIYYDSYELSDKLVEGKNVIGVLLGNGFQNPLVETWRFSETVWRGAPILSFSLEIEYIDETVQTVISDTDTKTACSPILLNDIHLGEYYDARLEIENWNSIGFDDSKWKNAEIASKPHGQPRLCMVEPIVERGELKPVSITKYENGYIYDFGVNDSGICKLSIIGKMGQKILLQHFEKLVNGKPFLNNIKFKAEQRFQEDEYICSGNGLEVHTPRFTYHGFRYVYVTGINKEQATSKLLTFILMSSNIRQTGCFECSDEMVNKIQDATIRSDISNFYYFPTDCPQREKNGWTADASLSAEQMLINFAPEKSLKEWLVNIYRAIDEQGRVPGIIPNSGWGYDKLNGPAWDNVIVNLPYYIYIYRGDKSVLEDLKNPLMRYLTYLYNLINDDDLIEYGLGDWCQTDTITEDAFDTPSIVTNSIMAVDIAEKASYIYSVLEMTEQMEYAQKLGLRIRNALRTKLFNTNNAIALCKTQTAQAMAIYYKIFDTAEIPKAVEKLVELIKNNNGFMKVGVLGGRVIFRVLAENGYSDLAYDMITRPEFPSYANWIKRGATTLWELFTLDDEAKGSLNHHFWGDVSAWFYTYLAGIKLNPEKDSPEKVLISPCFISKLDYVKAECELQCGKLSVKWERKENEIKMKVFAPQDAKITLILNDGYRLIDGCSEKEIVSGEYIIVK
;
A
#
# COMPACT_ATOMS: atom_id res chain seq x y z
N MET A 1 9.85 -28.03 -11.02
CA MET A 1 10.56 -28.41 -9.77
C MET A 1 9.51 -28.65 -8.71
N ASN A 2 9.55 -29.80 -8.04
CA ASN A 2 8.61 -30.09 -6.95
C ASN A 2 9.26 -29.67 -5.62
N TYR A 3 8.70 -28.66 -4.93
CA TYR A 3 9.21 -28.22 -3.65
C TYR A 3 8.52 -28.97 -2.51
N PRO A 4 9.19 -29.91 -1.85
CA PRO A 4 8.57 -30.80 -0.87
C PRO A 4 8.14 -30.09 0.42
N MET A 5 8.64 -28.86 0.69
CA MET A 5 8.36 -28.07 1.89
C MET A 5 8.49 -28.86 3.20
N ASN A 6 9.66 -29.44 3.43
CA ASN A 6 9.98 -30.08 4.71
C ASN A 6 10.32 -29.01 5.73
N PHE A 7 9.41 -28.71 6.64
CA PHE A 7 9.64 -27.69 7.65
C PHE A 7 10.41 -28.21 8.85
N ILE A 8 11.35 -27.40 9.32
CA ILE A 8 12.13 -27.57 10.54
C ILE A 8 12.01 -26.34 11.43
N ARG A 9 12.33 -26.49 12.72
CA ARG A 9 12.35 -25.41 13.70
C ARG A 9 13.47 -25.59 14.72
N ASN A 10 13.79 -24.51 15.44
CA ASN A 10 14.73 -24.59 16.55
C ASN A 10 14.14 -25.36 17.75
N SER A 11 12.89 -25.02 18.12
CA SER A 11 12.11 -25.68 19.18
C SER A 11 10.63 -25.33 19.02
N ASN A 12 9.77 -25.87 19.88
CA ASN A 12 8.36 -25.49 19.99
C ASN A 12 8.12 -24.15 20.67
N GLU A 13 9.15 -23.57 21.26
CA GLU A 13 9.03 -22.33 22.02
C GLU A 13 8.96 -21.13 21.09
N TYR A 14 8.06 -20.19 21.40
CA TYR A 14 7.89 -18.95 20.69
C TYR A 14 7.61 -17.80 21.67
N CYS A 15 7.82 -16.59 21.22
CA CYS A 15 7.58 -15.40 22.02
C CYS A 15 6.11 -15.25 22.41
N THR A 16 5.88 -14.87 23.66
CA THR A 16 4.60 -14.44 24.23
C THR A 16 4.84 -13.13 25.01
N PRO A 17 3.79 -12.41 25.44
CA PRO A 17 3.99 -11.22 26.28
C PRO A 17 4.89 -11.46 27.52
N ASP A 18 4.86 -12.68 28.08
CA ASP A 18 5.60 -13.05 29.29
C ASP A 18 6.90 -13.83 29.02
N LYS A 19 7.18 -14.16 27.75
CA LYS A 19 8.33 -15.01 27.40
C LYS A 19 9.03 -14.52 26.13
N ILE A 20 10.29 -14.17 26.25
CA ILE A 20 11.16 -13.85 25.13
C ILE A 20 11.87 -15.12 24.64
N VAL A 21 11.85 -15.37 23.33
CA VAL A 21 12.57 -16.46 22.67
C VAL A 21 13.40 -15.85 21.54
N PRO A 22 14.75 -15.96 21.62
CA PRO A 22 15.64 -15.38 20.61
C PRO A 22 15.39 -15.96 19.22
N ALA A 23 15.59 -15.14 18.21
CA ALA A 23 15.54 -15.56 16.79
C ALA A 23 16.57 -16.67 16.54
N PRO A 24 16.22 -17.76 15.83
CA PRO A 24 17.14 -18.86 15.60
C PRO A 24 18.02 -18.65 14.37
N TYR A 25 19.26 -19.08 14.49
CA TYR A 25 20.12 -19.44 13.38
C TYR A 25 19.89 -20.88 12.95
N PHE A 26 19.98 -21.14 11.63
CA PHE A 26 20.05 -22.47 11.04
C PHE A 26 21.29 -22.56 10.16
N ARG A 27 21.95 -23.71 10.19
CA ARG A 27 23.16 -23.95 9.45
C ARG A 27 23.17 -25.37 8.87
N ARG A 28 23.41 -25.50 7.57
CA ARG A 28 23.53 -26.78 6.89
C ARG A 28 24.81 -26.83 6.07
N ASP A 29 25.77 -27.67 6.50
CA ASP A 29 26.95 -28.02 5.71
C ASP A 29 26.62 -29.09 4.67
N PHE A 30 27.21 -28.97 3.50
CA PHE A 30 27.11 -30.00 2.46
C PHE A 30 28.34 -30.01 1.59
N GLN A 31 28.58 -31.18 0.96
CA GLN A 31 29.72 -31.44 0.09
C GLN A 31 29.23 -31.52 -1.35
N LEU A 32 29.84 -30.77 -2.26
CA LEU A 32 29.59 -30.89 -3.69
C LEU A 32 30.29 -32.17 -4.24
N LYS A 33 29.71 -32.76 -5.27
CA LYS A 33 30.40 -33.75 -6.11
C LYS A 33 31.54 -33.06 -6.85
N ASP A 34 32.59 -33.81 -7.15
CA ASP A 34 33.71 -33.35 -7.99
C ASP A 34 33.30 -33.34 -9.48
N LEU A 35 32.34 -32.47 -9.78
CA LEU A 35 31.73 -32.29 -11.10
C LEU A 35 31.38 -30.78 -11.30
N LYS A 36 31.47 -30.31 -12.54
CA LYS A 36 31.13 -28.93 -12.84
C LYS A 36 29.62 -28.71 -12.74
N ILE A 37 29.23 -27.68 -11.99
CA ILE A 37 27.84 -27.25 -11.84
C ILE A 37 27.36 -26.68 -13.18
N LYS A 38 26.19 -27.12 -13.61
CA LYS A 38 25.40 -26.53 -14.72
C LYS A 38 24.45 -25.50 -14.20
N LYS A 39 23.72 -25.79 -13.11
CA LYS A 39 22.77 -24.90 -12.45
C LYS A 39 22.59 -25.29 -11.00
N ALA A 40 22.45 -24.28 -10.11
CA ALA A 40 22.05 -24.50 -8.72
C ALA A 40 20.91 -23.57 -8.35
N THR A 41 19.79 -24.14 -7.89
CA THR A 41 18.58 -23.39 -7.53
C THR A 41 18.16 -23.70 -6.11
N LEU A 42 18.11 -22.69 -5.26
CA LEU A 42 17.55 -22.77 -3.90
C LEU A 42 16.10 -22.31 -3.91
N LEU A 43 15.19 -23.15 -3.40
CA LEU A 43 13.84 -22.78 -3.01
C LEU A 43 13.80 -22.69 -1.49
N ILE A 44 13.24 -21.60 -0.94
CA ILE A 44 13.24 -21.34 0.50
C ILE A 44 11.94 -20.66 0.94
N CYS A 45 11.46 -21.08 2.11
CA CYS A 45 10.32 -20.49 2.80
C CYS A 45 10.64 -20.40 4.30
N GLY A 46 10.75 -19.21 4.83
CA GLY A 46 10.83 -18.95 6.28
C GLY A 46 9.52 -18.34 6.78
N LEU A 47 8.79 -19.06 7.60
CA LEU A 47 7.60 -18.57 8.27
C LEU A 47 7.99 -18.19 9.70
N GLY A 48 7.98 -16.99 9.99
CA GLY A 48 8.26 -15.61 9.97
C GLY A 48 8.98 -15.00 8.75
N PHE A 49 9.99 -14.23 8.99
CA PHE A 49 10.85 -13.68 7.96
C PHE A 49 12.22 -14.36 8.00
N TYR A 50 12.96 -14.31 6.90
CA TYR A 50 14.28 -14.93 6.85
C TYR A 50 15.32 -14.06 6.15
N GLU A 51 16.58 -14.31 6.50
CA GLU A 51 17.76 -13.95 5.72
C GLU A 51 18.54 -15.22 5.41
N VAL A 52 19.04 -15.37 4.20
CA VAL A 52 19.75 -16.55 3.73
C VAL A 52 21.16 -16.21 3.25
N TYR A 53 22.12 -17.03 3.68
CA TYR A 53 23.55 -16.87 3.42
C TYR A 53 24.10 -18.12 2.76
N ILE A 54 24.99 -17.93 1.78
CA ILE A 54 25.78 -19.01 1.18
C ILE A 54 27.26 -18.71 1.43
N ASN A 55 27.94 -19.61 2.14
CA ASN A 55 29.36 -19.50 2.44
C ASN A 55 29.75 -18.14 3.09
N GLY A 56 28.90 -17.61 3.96
CA GLY A 56 29.10 -16.33 4.62
C GLY A 56 28.60 -15.10 3.85
N ILE A 57 28.16 -15.27 2.61
CA ILE A 57 27.66 -14.19 1.75
C ILE A 57 26.14 -14.11 1.87
N ASP A 58 25.62 -12.95 2.20
CA ASP A 58 24.17 -12.68 2.14
C ASP A 58 23.70 -12.71 0.68
N VAL A 59 22.71 -13.56 0.40
CA VAL A 59 22.10 -13.70 -0.92
C VAL A 59 20.61 -13.36 -0.91
N THR A 60 20.09 -12.87 0.20
CA THR A 60 18.68 -12.52 0.39
C THR A 60 18.22 -11.47 -0.61
N LYS A 61 17.08 -11.69 -1.26
CA LYS A 61 16.47 -10.72 -2.15
C LYS A 61 15.63 -9.73 -1.35
N GLY A 62 16.24 -8.63 -0.92
CA GLY A 62 15.57 -7.58 -0.16
C GLY A 62 15.30 -7.96 1.30
N HIS A 63 14.25 -7.39 1.88
CA HIS A 63 13.91 -7.50 3.30
C HIS A 63 12.56 -8.18 3.50
N LEU A 64 12.32 -8.70 4.70
CA LEU A 64 11.02 -9.21 5.18
C LEU A 64 10.40 -10.28 4.25
N ALA A 65 11.23 -11.10 3.62
CA ALA A 65 10.81 -12.24 2.82
C ALA A 65 10.37 -13.40 3.73
N PRO A 66 9.40 -14.24 3.32
CA PRO A 66 8.66 -14.24 2.07
C PRO A 66 7.43 -13.31 2.10
N TYR A 67 6.71 -13.25 0.97
CA TYR A 67 5.43 -12.55 0.83
C TYR A 67 4.43 -12.99 1.91
N ARG A 68 3.77 -12.02 2.56
CA ARG A 68 2.75 -12.25 3.59
C ARG A 68 1.45 -12.79 2.99
N SER A 69 0.93 -13.89 3.56
CA SER A 69 -0.32 -14.53 3.13
C SER A 69 -1.10 -15.11 4.31
N ASN A 70 -2.33 -15.54 4.05
CA ASN A 70 -3.03 -16.48 4.93
C ASN A 70 -2.44 -17.88 4.69
N LEU A 71 -1.83 -18.48 5.71
CA LEU A 71 -1.11 -19.75 5.60
C LEU A 71 -2.03 -20.98 5.43
N ASP A 72 -3.34 -20.82 5.57
CA ASP A 72 -4.31 -21.85 5.17
C ASP A 72 -4.68 -21.77 3.68
N HIS A 73 -4.33 -20.66 3.01
CA HIS A 73 -4.55 -20.45 1.58
C HIS A 73 -3.29 -20.73 0.75
N TYR A 74 -2.23 -19.95 0.99
CA TYR A 74 -0.96 -20.04 0.26
C TYR A 74 0.23 -19.97 1.21
N ILE A 75 1.26 -20.76 0.89
CA ILE A 75 2.57 -20.70 1.53
C ILE A 75 3.54 -20.21 0.48
N TYR A 76 3.95 -18.93 0.57
CA TYR A 76 4.89 -18.36 -0.38
C TYR A 76 6.31 -18.81 -0.09
N TYR A 77 7.04 -19.07 -1.17
CA TYR A 77 8.46 -19.36 -1.15
C TYR A 77 9.20 -18.58 -2.24
N ASP A 78 10.48 -18.37 -2.02
CA ASP A 78 11.36 -17.66 -2.95
C ASP A 78 12.29 -18.64 -3.65
N SER A 79 12.81 -18.23 -4.83
CA SER A 79 13.75 -18.97 -5.65
C SER A 79 15.01 -18.16 -5.89
N TYR A 80 16.17 -18.75 -5.64
CA TYR A 80 17.50 -18.15 -5.81
C TYR A 80 18.34 -18.95 -6.77
N GLU A 81 18.95 -18.29 -7.76
CA GLU A 81 20.00 -18.87 -8.60
C GLU A 81 21.34 -18.71 -7.89
N LEU A 82 22.05 -19.80 -7.62
CA LEU A 82 23.23 -19.82 -6.75
C LEU A 82 24.46 -20.47 -7.42
N SER A 83 24.44 -20.72 -8.72
CA SER A 83 25.52 -21.44 -9.41
C SER A 83 26.88 -20.76 -9.25
N ASP A 84 26.93 -19.44 -9.18
CA ASP A 84 28.13 -18.62 -8.99
C ASP A 84 28.53 -18.39 -7.52
N LYS A 85 27.71 -18.85 -6.58
CA LYS A 85 27.92 -18.71 -5.12
C LYS A 85 28.48 -19.96 -4.46
N LEU A 86 28.41 -21.09 -5.13
CA LEU A 86 28.95 -22.37 -4.65
C LEU A 86 30.41 -22.53 -5.03
N VAL A 87 31.17 -23.08 -4.11
CA VAL A 87 32.62 -23.39 -4.29
C VAL A 87 32.88 -24.88 -4.32
N GLU A 88 33.99 -25.33 -4.92
CA GLU A 88 34.40 -26.73 -4.89
C GLU A 88 34.51 -27.24 -3.45
N GLY A 89 34.08 -28.49 -3.23
CA GLY A 89 34.16 -29.10 -1.92
C GLY A 89 33.03 -28.75 -0.99
N LYS A 90 33.36 -28.27 0.21
CA LYS A 90 32.40 -27.95 1.26
C LYS A 90 31.71 -26.61 1.01
N ASN A 91 30.43 -26.58 1.26
CA ASN A 91 29.59 -25.37 1.22
C ASN A 91 28.65 -25.32 2.43
N VAL A 92 28.10 -24.17 2.67
CA VAL A 92 27.21 -23.91 3.82
C VAL A 92 26.00 -23.08 3.38
N ILE A 93 24.80 -23.51 3.80
CA ILE A 93 23.60 -22.67 3.84
C ILE A 93 23.42 -22.20 5.27
N GLY A 94 23.44 -20.89 5.49
CA GLY A 94 23.07 -20.26 6.75
C GLY A 94 21.72 -19.55 6.62
N VAL A 95 20.85 -19.65 7.62
CA VAL A 95 19.58 -18.93 7.65
C VAL A 95 19.37 -18.32 9.02
N LEU A 96 19.03 -17.02 9.07
CA LEU A 96 18.52 -16.35 10.25
C LEU A 96 17.01 -16.21 10.07
N LEU A 97 16.21 -16.56 11.09
CA LEU A 97 14.76 -16.62 11.00
C LEU A 97 14.09 -15.75 12.06
N GLY A 98 13.19 -14.86 11.65
CA GLY A 98 12.42 -13.99 12.53
C GLY A 98 11.02 -14.51 12.85
N ASN A 99 10.23 -13.72 13.59
CA ASN A 99 8.85 -14.02 13.95
C ASN A 99 7.83 -13.63 12.86
N GLY A 100 8.05 -12.50 12.18
CA GLY A 100 7.17 -11.95 11.15
C GLY A 100 5.72 -11.76 11.62
N PHE A 101 4.79 -11.97 10.70
CA PHE A 101 3.35 -11.98 11.00
C PHE A 101 2.85 -13.34 11.54
N GLN A 102 3.69 -14.36 11.60
CA GLN A 102 3.33 -15.67 12.11
C GLN A 102 3.26 -15.70 13.64
N ASN A 103 4.10 -14.93 14.30
CA ASN A 103 4.13 -14.86 15.76
C ASN A 103 4.21 -13.40 16.27
N PRO A 104 3.21 -12.55 15.98
CA PRO A 104 3.19 -11.19 16.51
C PRO A 104 3.01 -11.21 18.04
N LEU A 105 3.81 -10.39 18.72
CA LEU A 105 3.71 -10.14 20.17
C LEU A 105 2.71 -9.03 20.45
N VAL A 106 2.79 -7.98 19.63
CA VAL A 106 1.87 -6.86 19.68
C VAL A 106 0.59 -7.23 18.96
N GLU A 107 -0.51 -7.16 19.67
CA GLU A 107 -1.81 -7.48 19.11
C GLU A 107 -2.32 -6.30 18.28
N THR A 108 -2.48 -6.54 16.97
CA THR A 108 -3.26 -5.70 16.08
C THR A 108 -4.39 -6.57 15.52
N TRP A 109 -5.64 -6.10 15.64
CA TRP A 109 -6.81 -6.89 15.26
C TRP A 109 -6.75 -8.30 15.90
N ARG A 110 -7.14 -9.33 15.16
CA ARG A 110 -7.26 -10.71 15.65
C ARG A 110 -6.14 -11.64 15.16
N PHE A 111 -4.98 -11.09 14.78
CA PHE A 111 -3.86 -11.92 14.30
C PHE A 111 -3.33 -12.90 15.35
N SER A 112 -3.48 -12.60 16.63
CA SER A 112 -3.11 -13.53 17.73
C SER A 112 -3.97 -14.78 17.79
N GLU A 113 -5.15 -14.79 17.14
CA GLU A 113 -6.10 -15.92 17.15
C GLU A 113 -5.85 -16.93 16.02
N THR A 114 -4.81 -16.76 15.21
CA THR A 114 -4.52 -17.65 14.08
C THR A 114 -4.14 -19.04 14.53
N VAL A 115 -4.72 -20.06 13.92
CA VAL A 115 -4.47 -21.48 14.28
C VAL A 115 -3.06 -21.97 13.96
N TRP A 116 -2.36 -21.30 13.01
CA TRP A 116 -1.00 -21.62 12.62
C TRP A 116 0.06 -20.80 13.38
N ARG A 117 -0.35 -19.97 14.35
CA ARG A 117 0.58 -19.21 15.19
C ARG A 117 1.46 -20.16 15.99
N GLY A 118 2.76 -19.91 16.01
CA GLY A 118 3.70 -20.76 16.73
C GLY A 118 5.16 -20.34 16.53
N ALA A 119 6.07 -21.20 16.93
CA ALA A 119 7.50 -20.98 16.68
C ALA A 119 7.78 -20.79 15.19
N PRO A 120 8.71 -19.90 14.82
CA PRO A 120 9.16 -19.76 13.44
C PRO A 120 9.65 -21.09 12.85
N ILE A 121 9.27 -21.35 11.60
CA ILE A 121 9.62 -22.58 10.89
C ILE A 121 10.28 -22.27 9.54
N LEU A 122 11.22 -23.11 9.13
CA LEU A 122 12.03 -22.98 7.94
C LEU A 122 11.90 -24.21 7.05
N SER A 123 11.78 -24.00 5.75
CA SER A 123 11.94 -25.04 4.75
C SER A 123 12.84 -24.53 3.63
N PHE A 124 13.75 -25.37 3.16
CA PHE A 124 14.54 -25.11 1.95
C PHE A 124 14.85 -26.38 1.18
N SER A 125 15.11 -26.21 -0.12
CA SER A 125 15.59 -27.26 -1.03
C SER A 125 16.54 -26.63 -2.04
N LEU A 126 17.82 -26.98 -1.98
CA LEU A 126 18.84 -26.62 -2.97
C LEU A 126 19.02 -27.79 -3.94
N GLU A 127 18.69 -27.59 -5.20
CA GLU A 127 18.89 -28.52 -6.29
C GLU A 127 20.10 -28.08 -7.12
N ILE A 128 21.06 -28.98 -7.29
CA ILE A 128 22.31 -28.75 -8.01
C ILE A 128 22.35 -29.70 -9.19
N GLU A 129 22.24 -29.20 -10.39
CA GLU A 129 22.37 -29.92 -11.66
C GLU A 129 23.83 -29.83 -12.14
N TYR A 130 24.44 -30.94 -12.42
CA TYR A 130 25.82 -31.05 -12.96
C TYR A 130 25.79 -31.15 -14.48
N ILE A 131 26.96 -30.95 -15.14
CA ILE A 131 27.06 -31.02 -16.61
C ILE A 131 26.78 -32.43 -17.15
N ASP A 132 27.03 -33.46 -16.34
CA ASP A 132 26.71 -34.85 -16.68
C ASP A 132 25.23 -35.22 -16.48
N GLU A 133 24.37 -34.19 -16.26
CA GLU A 133 22.93 -34.30 -16.02
C GLU A 133 22.55 -34.97 -14.68
N THR A 134 23.52 -35.32 -13.83
CA THR A 134 23.22 -35.80 -12.46
C THR A 134 22.74 -34.63 -11.59
N VAL A 135 21.86 -34.94 -10.65
CA VAL A 135 21.28 -33.97 -9.70
C VAL A 135 21.70 -34.35 -8.29
N GLN A 136 22.07 -33.33 -7.51
CA GLN A 136 22.25 -33.43 -6.06
C GLN A 136 21.23 -32.49 -5.39
N THR A 137 20.58 -32.97 -4.31
CA THR A 137 19.62 -32.17 -3.56
C THR A 137 20.04 -32.06 -2.11
N VAL A 138 20.00 -30.84 -1.57
CA VAL A 138 20.23 -30.55 -0.14
C VAL A 138 18.93 -29.94 0.40
N ILE A 139 18.33 -30.58 1.41
CA ILE A 139 17.04 -30.16 1.98
C ILE A 139 17.16 -29.77 3.45
N SER A 140 16.18 -29.05 3.94
CA SER A 140 15.95 -28.85 5.37
C SER A 140 15.53 -30.17 6.03
N ASP A 141 16.32 -30.63 6.98
CA ASP A 141 16.10 -31.87 7.73
C ASP A 141 16.73 -31.76 9.13
N THR A 142 16.71 -32.89 9.88
CA THR A 142 17.27 -32.94 11.23
C THR A 142 18.82 -32.92 11.29
N ASP A 143 19.50 -32.97 10.14
CA ASP A 143 20.95 -32.75 10.09
C ASP A 143 21.30 -31.25 10.05
N THR A 144 20.31 -30.39 9.86
CA THR A 144 20.46 -28.93 9.98
C THR A 144 20.72 -28.55 11.44
N LYS A 145 21.80 -27.83 11.70
CA LYS A 145 22.14 -27.32 13.03
C LYS A 145 21.44 -26.02 13.32
N THR A 146 21.15 -25.76 14.60
CA THR A 146 20.45 -24.54 15.04
C THR A 146 20.97 -24.04 16.39
N ALA A 147 20.96 -22.72 16.57
CA ALA A 147 21.32 -22.01 17.80
C ALA A 147 20.52 -20.71 17.93
N CYS A 148 20.54 -20.10 19.12
CA CYS A 148 19.96 -18.75 19.31
C CYS A 148 20.88 -17.68 18.74
N SER A 149 20.32 -16.67 18.10
CA SER A 149 21.02 -15.49 17.61
C SER A 149 21.07 -14.38 18.67
N PRO A 150 21.85 -13.30 18.45
CA PRO A 150 21.82 -12.09 19.27
C PRO A 150 20.50 -11.31 19.26
N ILE A 151 19.61 -11.61 18.32
CA ILE A 151 18.27 -11.00 18.29
C ILE A 151 17.43 -11.67 19.37
N LEU A 152 17.34 -11.02 20.54
CA LEU A 152 16.61 -11.52 21.70
C LEU A 152 15.11 -11.52 21.46
N LEU A 153 14.62 -10.48 20.77
CA LEU A 153 13.21 -10.30 20.42
C LEU A 153 13.14 -9.61 19.06
N ASN A 154 12.21 -10.03 18.25
CA ASN A 154 11.80 -9.31 17.05
C ASN A 154 10.28 -9.41 16.88
N ASP A 155 9.66 -8.31 16.49
CA ASP A 155 8.23 -8.20 16.23
C ASP A 155 8.00 -7.10 15.19
N ILE A 156 7.11 -7.35 14.23
CA ILE A 156 6.88 -6.44 13.11
C ILE A 156 6.32 -5.09 13.53
N HIS A 157 5.65 -4.99 14.69
CA HIS A 157 5.06 -3.76 15.23
C HIS A 157 5.88 -3.17 16.37
N LEU A 158 6.39 -4.03 17.28
CA LEU A 158 7.20 -3.59 18.39
C LEU A 158 8.55 -3.10 17.93
N GLY A 159 9.32 -3.94 17.20
CA GLY A 159 10.69 -3.66 16.82
C GLY A 159 11.63 -4.82 17.10
N GLU A 160 12.92 -4.52 17.29
CA GLU A 160 13.98 -5.52 17.52
C GLU A 160 14.80 -5.20 18.76
N TYR A 161 15.09 -6.22 19.60
CA TYR A 161 16.03 -6.15 20.72
C TYR A 161 17.24 -7.01 20.40
N TYR A 162 18.39 -6.37 20.32
CA TYR A 162 19.66 -6.97 19.94
C TYR A 162 20.71 -6.84 21.04
N ASP A 163 21.39 -7.95 21.39
CA ASP A 163 22.52 -7.95 22.31
C ASP A 163 23.82 -8.30 21.59
N ALA A 164 24.61 -7.29 21.22
CA ALA A 164 25.86 -7.47 20.48
C ALA A 164 26.92 -8.28 21.22
N ARG A 165 26.80 -8.47 22.55
CA ARG A 165 27.71 -9.32 23.35
C ARG A 165 27.52 -10.81 23.05
N LEU A 166 26.38 -11.19 22.42
CA LEU A 166 26.02 -12.57 22.08
C LEU A 166 26.31 -12.91 20.61
N GLU A 167 26.96 -12.00 19.90
CA GLU A 167 27.27 -12.21 18.50
C GLU A 167 28.16 -13.44 18.25
N ILE A 168 27.81 -14.25 17.27
CA ILE A 168 28.54 -15.45 16.87
C ILE A 168 29.21 -15.15 15.52
N GLU A 169 30.48 -14.76 15.57
CA GLU A 169 31.22 -14.43 14.35
C GLU A 169 31.33 -15.63 13.40
N ASN A 170 31.20 -15.37 12.10
CA ASN A 170 31.38 -16.33 11.03
C ASN A 170 30.51 -17.60 11.12
N TRP A 171 29.38 -17.52 11.85
CA TRP A 171 28.48 -18.67 12.06
C TRP A 171 27.98 -19.31 10.75
N ASN A 172 27.90 -18.57 9.67
CA ASN A 172 27.43 -18.95 8.35
C ASN A 172 28.55 -19.23 7.33
N SER A 173 29.80 -19.30 7.80
CA SER A 173 30.99 -19.52 6.96
C SER A 173 31.47 -20.99 6.95
N ILE A 174 32.17 -21.36 5.89
CA ILE A 174 32.83 -22.68 5.79
C ILE A 174 33.87 -22.86 6.91
N GLY A 175 33.83 -23.99 7.58
CA GLY A 175 34.81 -24.35 8.63
C GLY A 175 34.44 -23.83 10.03
N PHE A 176 33.30 -23.19 10.21
CA PHE A 176 32.78 -22.85 11.53
C PHE A 176 32.50 -24.15 12.33
N ASP A 177 32.90 -24.18 13.62
CA ASP A 177 32.63 -25.31 14.51
C ASP A 177 31.22 -25.19 15.13
N ASP A 178 30.28 -25.92 14.55
CA ASP A 178 28.90 -26.04 15.02
C ASP A 178 28.63 -27.27 15.91
N SER A 179 29.68 -27.91 16.41
CA SER A 179 29.58 -29.15 17.21
C SER A 179 28.76 -28.96 18.51
N LYS A 180 28.69 -27.74 19.04
CA LYS A 180 27.87 -27.39 20.19
C LYS A 180 26.44 -27.02 19.87
N TRP A 181 26.09 -26.87 18.58
CA TRP A 181 24.73 -26.56 18.14
C TRP A 181 23.88 -27.84 18.17
N LYS A 182 22.61 -27.67 18.52
CA LYS A 182 21.66 -28.78 18.47
C LYS A 182 21.16 -29.01 17.04
N ASN A 183 20.62 -30.18 16.79
CA ASN A 183 19.92 -30.48 15.57
C ASN A 183 18.54 -29.80 15.56
N ALA A 184 18.09 -29.37 14.39
CA ALA A 184 16.75 -28.88 14.19
C ALA A 184 15.69 -29.98 14.40
N GLU A 185 14.50 -29.57 14.82
CA GLU A 185 13.34 -30.45 14.98
C GLU A 185 12.43 -30.36 13.74
N ILE A 186 11.79 -31.48 13.36
CA ILE A 186 10.75 -31.46 12.33
C ILE A 186 9.56 -30.65 12.82
N ALA A 187 9.01 -29.78 11.94
CA ALA A 187 7.83 -28.99 12.20
C ALA A 187 6.69 -29.35 11.26
N SER A 188 5.45 -29.19 11.75
CA SER A 188 4.26 -29.39 10.93
C SER A 188 4.13 -28.28 9.88
N LYS A 189 3.78 -28.66 8.65
CA LYS A 189 3.51 -27.73 7.57
C LYS A 189 2.10 -27.11 7.76
N PRO A 190 1.91 -25.81 7.51
CA PRO A 190 0.57 -25.22 7.37
C PRO A 190 -0.22 -25.83 6.20
N HIS A 191 -1.54 -25.61 6.17
CA HIS A 191 -2.44 -26.29 5.21
C HIS A 191 -2.40 -25.69 3.80
N GLY A 192 -1.95 -24.46 3.64
CA GLY A 192 -1.95 -23.74 2.37
C GLY A 192 -1.12 -24.41 1.27
N GLN A 193 -1.41 -24.04 0.05
CA GLN A 193 -0.70 -24.53 -1.13
C GLN A 193 0.62 -23.77 -1.34
N PRO A 194 1.73 -24.45 -1.71
CA PRO A 194 2.96 -23.79 -2.09
C PRO A 194 2.76 -22.85 -3.27
N ARG A 195 3.30 -21.62 -3.17
CA ARG A 195 3.23 -20.61 -4.23
C ARG A 195 4.56 -19.86 -4.34
N LEU A 196 5.14 -19.82 -5.54
CA LEU A 196 6.35 -19.07 -5.81
C LEU A 196 6.06 -17.58 -5.77
N CYS A 197 6.83 -16.82 -4.98
CA CYS A 197 6.77 -15.38 -4.95
C CYS A 197 7.40 -14.79 -6.22
N MET A 198 6.59 -14.06 -7.00
CA MET A 198 7.02 -13.45 -8.26
C MET A 198 6.96 -11.92 -8.22
N VAL A 199 6.58 -11.34 -7.07
CA VAL A 199 6.47 -9.88 -6.93
C VAL A 199 7.81 -9.22 -6.61
N GLU A 200 7.84 -7.90 -6.70
CA GLU A 200 9.04 -7.14 -6.39
C GLU A 200 9.35 -7.22 -4.88
N PRO A 201 10.63 -7.45 -4.51
CA PRO A 201 11.04 -7.52 -3.12
C PRO A 201 10.91 -6.16 -2.42
N ILE A 202 10.89 -6.18 -1.09
CA ILE A 202 11.05 -4.98 -0.27
C ILE A 202 12.53 -4.61 -0.29
N VAL A 203 12.85 -3.35 -0.63
CA VAL A 203 14.23 -2.87 -0.79
C VAL A 203 14.45 -1.55 -0.05
N GLU A 204 15.70 -1.22 0.18
CA GLU A 204 16.12 0.09 0.62
C GLU A 204 16.00 1.09 -0.55
N ARG A 205 15.25 2.19 -0.33
CA ARG A 205 15.02 3.23 -1.35
C ARG A 205 15.98 4.41 -1.25
N GLY A 206 16.66 4.54 -0.13
CA GLY A 206 17.58 5.64 0.16
C GLY A 206 17.83 5.83 1.63
N GLU A 207 18.69 6.79 1.97
CA GLU A 207 19.06 7.11 3.35
C GLU A 207 18.78 8.59 3.64
N LEU A 208 18.28 8.88 4.85
CA LEU A 208 18.14 10.25 5.38
C LEU A 208 19.00 10.42 6.64
N LYS A 209 19.57 11.63 6.78
CA LYS A 209 20.21 12.07 8.01
C LYS A 209 19.28 12.99 8.79
N PRO A 210 19.38 13.04 10.12
CA PRO A 210 18.56 13.94 10.91
C PRO A 210 18.84 15.40 10.53
N VAL A 211 17.77 16.16 10.35
CA VAL A 211 17.83 17.62 10.07
C VAL A 211 17.99 18.42 11.38
N SER A 212 17.59 17.84 12.51
CA SER A 212 17.83 18.43 13.83
C SER A 212 17.92 17.37 14.93
N ILE A 213 18.60 17.74 16.02
CA ILE A 213 18.74 16.91 17.23
C ILE A 213 18.46 17.82 18.43
N THR A 214 17.46 17.47 19.21
CA THR A 214 17.00 18.26 20.35
C THR A 214 17.10 17.46 21.65
N LYS A 215 17.70 18.05 22.70
CA LYS A 215 17.71 17.44 24.05
C LYS A 215 16.30 17.38 24.60
N TYR A 216 15.87 16.18 25.03
CA TYR A 216 14.58 15.96 25.66
C TYR A 216 14.74 14.99 26.83
N GLU A 217 14.31 15.38 28.04
CA GLU A 217 14.43 14.58 29.26
C GLU A 217 15.81 13.92 29.43
N ASN A 218 15.86 12.60 29.55
CA ASN A 218 17.09 11.80 29.70
C ASN A 218 17.70 11.37 28.33
N GLY A 219 17.16 11.83 27.18
CA GLY A 219 17.61 11.44 25.84
C GLY A 219 17.62 12.60 24.85
N TYR A 220 17.51 12.27 23.57
CA TYR A 220 17.56 13.20 22.44
C TYR A 220 16.50 12.81 21.39
N ILE A 221 15.80 13.81 20.85
CA ILE A 221 14.87 13.64 19.73
C ILE A 221 15.62 13.97 18.45
N TYR A 222 15.62 13.04 17.51
CA TYR A 222 16.14 13.17 16.16
C TYR A 222 14.96 13.42 15.21
N ASP A 223 14.96 14.53 14.45
CA ASP A 223 13.98 14.83 13.40
C ASP A 223 14.60 14.53 12.05
N PHE A 224 13.98 13.69 11.23
CA PHE A 224 14.43 13.37 9.87
C PHE A 224 13.79 14.27 8.80
N GLY A 225 12.94 15.22 9.19
CA GLY A 225 12.33 16.22 8.31
C GLY A 225 11.10 15.72 7.55
N VAL A 226 10.97 14.43 7.32
CA VAL A 226 9.82 13.81 6.63
C VAL A 226 9.31 12.59 7.38
N ASN A 227 8.01 12.33 7.29
CA ASN A 227 7.41 11.07 7.70
C ASN A 227 7.53 10.06 6.55
N ASP A 228 8.02 8.87 6.81
CA ASP A 228 8.20 7.80 5.83
C ASP A 228 8.27 6.44 6.55
N SER A 229 8.54 5.36 5.84
CA SER A 229 8.69 4.02 6.41
C SER A 229 10.07 3.42 6.18
N GLY A 230 10.54 2.63 7.15
CA GLY A 230 11.81 1.94 7.09
C GLY A 230 12.40 1.65 8.46
N ILE A 231 13.72 1.64 8.58
CA ILE A 231 14.47 1.28 9.78
C ILE A 231 15.57 2.29 10.10
N CYS A 232 16.01 2.35 11.35
CA CYS A 232 17.17 3.16 11.74
C CYS A 232 18.45 2.32 11.77
N LYS A 233 19.47 2.71 11.01
CA LYS A 233 20.85 2.25 11.19
C LYS A 233 21.49 3.03 12.33
N LEU A 234 21.83 2.34 13.40
CA LEU A 234 22.58 2.84 14.54
C LEU A 234 24.08 2.72 14.26
N SER A 235 24.86 3.78 14.54
CA SER A 235 26.33 3.76 14.48
C SER A 235 26.88 4.40 15.75
N ILE A 236 27.47 3.60 16.64
CA ILE A 236 27.86 4.06 17.98
C ILE A 236 29.21 3.51 18.42
N ILE A 237 29.96 4.29 19.18
CA ILE A 237 31.05 3.81 20.03
C ILE A 237 30.50 3.79 21.46
N GLY A 238 30.09 2.57 21.90
CA GLY A 238 29.48 2.34 23.19
C GLY A 238 30.40 1.64 24.19
N LYS A 239 29.99 1.62 25.46
CA LYS A 239 30.64 0.77 26.50
C LYS A 239 29.96 -0.60 26.49
N MET A 240 30.72 -1.65 26.83
CA MET A 240 30.14 -2.98 27.02
C MET A 240 28.92 -2.95 27.93
N GLY A 241 27.79 -3.47 27.46
CA GLY A 241 26.53 -3.49 28.16
C GLY A 241 25.76 -2.16 28.16
N GLN A 242 26.24 -1.10 27.49
CA GLN A 242 25.47 0.13 27.30
C GLN A 242 24.23 -0.18 26.47
N LYS A 243 23.08 0.17 27.03
CA LYS A 243 21.76 -0.06 26.44
C LYS A 243 21.27 1.20 25.76
N ILE A 244 20.98 1.11 24.46
CA ILE A 244 20.42 2.19 23.62
C ILE A 244 19.00 1.83 23.28
N LEU A 245 18.07 2.75 23.49
CA LEU A 245 16.67 2.59 23.13
C LEU A 245 16.28 3.62 22.08
N LEU A 246 15.64 3.17 21.01
CA LEU A 246 15.13 3.99 19.89
C LEU A 246 13.60 3.88 19.87
N GLN A 247 12.90 4.93 20.24
CA GLN A 247 11.43 5.02 20.14
C GLN A 247 11.06 5.86 18.92
N HIS A 248 10.47 5.22 17.91
CA HIS A 248 10.05 5.86 16.65
C HIS A 248 8.63 6.40 16.78
N PHE A 249 8.36 7.59 16.20
CA PHE A 249 7.03 8.21 16.25
C PHE A 249 6.84 9.27 15.15
N GLU A 250 5.58 9.66 14.90
CA GLU A 250 5.23 10.51 13.75
C GLU A 250 5.20 12.01 14.09
N LYS A 251 4.83 12.41 15.31
CA LYS A 251 4.59 13.81 15.65
C LYS A 251 5.00 14.21 17.06
N LEU A 252 5.25 15.51 17.21
CA LEU A 252 5.41 16.18 18.50
C LEU A 252 4.13 16.96 18.83
N VAL A 253 3.65 16.85 20.08
CA VAL A 253 2.58 17.69 20.61
C VAL A 253 3.18 18.52 21.74
N ASN A 254 3.12 19.86 21.63
CA ASN A 254 3.75 20.77 22.59
C ASN A 254 5.25 20.45 22.84
N GLY A 255 5.99 20.05 21.78
CA GLY A 255 7.41 19.69 21.86
C GLY A 255 7.71 18.32 22.50
N LYS A 256 6.70 17.51 22.80
CA LYS A 256 6.82 16.18 23.40
C LYS A 256 6.47 15.08 22.40
N PRO A 257 7.13 13.91 22.44
CA PRO A 257 6.74 12.74 21.67
C PRO A 257 5.27 12.36 21.91
N PHE A 258 4.49 12.26 20.83
CA PHE A 258 3.13 11.78 20.90
C PHE A 258 3.08 10.34 20.43
N LEU A 259 2.74 9.41 21.33
CA LEU A 259 2.79 7.96 21.07
C LEU A 259 1.41 7.31 20.92
N ASN A 260 0.32 8.06 21.14
CA ASN A 260 -1.02 7.45 21.13
C ASN A 260 -1.50 7.10 19.72
N ASN A 261 -0.99 7.78 18.69
CA ASN A 261 -1.36 7.50 17.30
C ASN A 261 -0.55 6.37 16.65
N ILE A 262 0.50 5.88 17.33
CA ILE A 262 1.28 4.73 16.83
C ILE A 262 0.92 3.41 17.52
N LYS A 263 -0.01 3.43 18.48
CA LYS A 263 -0.39 2.27 19.28
C LYS A 263 -1.79 1.79 18.91
N PHE A 264 -1.95 0.50 18.77
CA PHE A 264 -3.27 -0.11 18.61
C PHE A 264 -4.01 -0.20 19.97
N LYS A 265 -3.27 -0.59 21.04
CA LYS A 265 -3.74 -0.55 22.43
C LYS A 265 -2.80 0.33 23.26
N ALA A 266 -3.34 1.16 24.15
CA ALA A 266 -2.60 2.21 24.87
C ALA A 266 -1.44 1.69 25.72
N GLU A 267 -1.61 0.53 26.36
CA GLU A 267 -0.63 -0.11 27.25
C GLU A 267 0.48 -0.88 26.53
N GLN A 268 0.37 -1.08 25.23
CA GLN A 268 1.36 -1.81 24.45
C GLN A 268 2.54 -0.93 24.06
N ARG A 269 3.71 -1.56 23.89
CA ARG A 269 4.88 -0.96 23.26
C ARG A 269 4.77 -1.10 21.75
N PHE A 270 5.19 -0.08 21.02
CA PHE A 270 5.19 -0.03 19.56
C PHE A 270 6.40 0.72 19.06
N GLN A 271 6.96 0.29 17.92
CA GLN A 271 8.02 0.98 17.19
C GLN A 271 9.23 1.32 18.08
N GLU A 272 9.73 0.33 18.81
CA GLU A 272 10.82 0.47 19.78
C GLU A 272 11.94 -0.53 19.48
N ASP A 273 13.15 -0.05 19.17
CA ASP A 273 14.33 -0.89 19.00
C ASP A 273 15.28 -0.73 20.17
N GLU A 274 15.92 -1.80 20.59
CA GLU A 274 16.88 -1.83 21.68
C GLU A 274 18.19 -2.47 21.22
N TYR A 275 19.29 -1.80 21.49
CA TYR A 275 20.64 -2.30 21.20
C TYR A 275 21.51 -2.29 22.47
N ILE A 276 22.14 -3.43 22.76
CA ILE A 276 23.11 -3.56 23.88
C ILE A 276 24.51 -3.68 23.27
N CYS A 277 25.35 -2.68 23.55
CA CYS A 277 26.70 -2.61 22.99
C CYS A 277 27.62 -3.72 23.48
N SER A 278 28.46 -4.25 22.60
CA SER A 278 29.56 -5.17 22.92
C SER A 278 30.78 -4.44 23.54
N GLY A 279 30.96 -3.15 23.22
CA GLY A 279 32.13 -2.36 23.65
C GLY A 279 33.36 -2.49 22.76
N ASN A 280 33.21 -3.05 21.54
CA ASN A 280 34.32 -3.38 20.62
C ASN A 280 34.56 -2.25 19.60
N GLY A 281 34.61 -0.99 20.01
CA GLY A 281 34.88 0.15 19.14
C GLY A 281 33.64 0.69 18.44
N LEU A 282 33.69 0.95 17.12
CA LEU A 282 32.54 1.39 16.36
C LEU A 282 31.64 0.20 16.05
N GLU A 283 30.45 0.23 16.58
CA GLU A 283 29.40 -0.75 16.34
C GLU A 283 28.36 -0.18 15.40
N VAL A 284 27.94 -0.97 14.42
CA VAL A 284 26.91 -0.60 13.44
C VAL A 284 25.83 -1.68 13.44
N HIS A 285 24.59 -1.27 13.65
CA HIS A 285 23.45 -2.18 13.69
C HIS A 285 22.27 -1.65 12.89
N THR A 286 21.56 -2.55 12.25
CA THR A 286 20.32 -2.30 11.51
C THR A 286 19.32 -3.40 11.86
N PRO A 287 18.11 -3.08 12.37
CA PRO A 287 17.08 -4.08 12.63
C PRO A 287 16.72 -4.88 11.37
N ARG A 288 16.40 -6.18 11.53
CA ARG A 288 16.26 -7.10 10.39
C ARG A 288 14.83 -7.47 10.06
N PHE A 289 13.99 -7.74 11.08
CA PHE A 289 12.67 -8.35 10.91
C PHE A 289 11.54 -7.42 11.33
N THR A 290 11.74 -6.12 11.13
CA THR A 290 10.77 -5.06 11.42
C THR A 290 10.91 -3.92 10.43
N TYR A 291 9.95 -3.01 10.43
CA TYR A 291 10.05 -1.66 9.90
C TYR A 291 9.13 -0.74 10.70
N HIS A 292 9.39 0.55 10.65
CA HIS A 292 8.64 1.58 11.38
C HIS A 292 8.13 2.66 10.44
N GLY A 293 7.01 3.30 10.79
CA GLY A 293 6.53 4.53 10.15
C GLY A 293 6.81 5.70 11.09
N PHE A 294 7.65 6.67 10.68
CA PHE A 294 8.07 7.73 11.59
C PHE A 294 8.69 8.93 10.87
N ARG A 295 8.70 10.05 11.58
CA ARG A 295 9.53 11.22 11.30
C ARG A 295 10.59 11.43 12.37
N TYR A 296 10.27 11.06 13.61
CA TYR A 296 11.09 11.34 14.78
C TYR A 296 11.53 10.05 15.47
N VAL A 297 12.74 10.11 16.08
CA VAL A 297 13.23 9.05 16.95
C VAL A 297 13.68 9.65 18.27
N TYR A 298 13.10 9.18 19.37
CA TYR A 298 13.58 9.51 20.72
C TYR A 298 14.60 8.46 21.15
N VAL A 299 15.83 8.90 21.38
CA VAL A 299 16.97 8.05 21.74
C VAL A 299 17.33 8.25 23.19
N THR A 300 17.36 7.15 23.94
CA THR A 300 17.85 7.15 25.33
C THR A 300 19.04 6.21 25.48
N GLY A 301 19.72 6.25 26.65
CA GLY A 301 20.92 5.45 26.90
C GLY A 301 22.22 6.01 26.28
N ILE A 302 22.19 7.22 25.73
CA ILE A 302 23.35 7.91 25.16
C ILE A 302 23.72 9.17 25.94
N ASN A 303 24.99 9.54 25.86
CA ASN A 303 25.48 10.81 26.42
C ASN A 303 25.50 11.93 25.35
N LYS A 304 25.91 13.15 25.74
CA LYS A 304 25.94 14.32 24.86
C LYS A 304 26.92 14.17 23.69
N GLU A 305 28.05 13.55 23.91
CA GLU A 305 29.11 13.34 22.90
C GLU A 305 28.68 12.32 21.85
N GLN A 306 27.84 11.34 22.22
CA GLN A 306 27.26 10.36 21.32
C GLN A 306 26.09 10.91 20.51
N ALA A 307 25.41 11.96 20.99
CA ALA A 307 24.23 12.56 20.35
C ALA A 307 24.62 13.41 19.13
N THR A 308 25.03 12.78 18.05
CA THR A 308 25.47 13.40 16.81
C THR A 308 24.61 12.97 15.61
N SER A 309 24.70 13.72 14.51
CA SER A 309 24.02 13.36 13.24
C SER A 309 24.55 12.06 12.59
N LYS A 310 25.67 11.52 13.09
CA LYS A 310 26.24 10.25 12.64
C LYS A 310 25.65 9.04 13.39
N LEU A 311 25.01 9.27 14.55
CA LEU A 311 24.45 8.18 15.37
C LEU A 311 23.39 7.40 14.64
N LEU A 312 22.45 8.10 14.00
CA LEU A 312 21.32 7.49 13.30
C LEU A 312 21.30 7.84 11.80
N THR A 313 20.93 6.87 11.01
CA THR A 313 20.56 7.03 9.61
C THR A 313 19.19 6.37 9.40
N PHE A 314 18.22 7.09 8.88
CA PHE A 314 16.95 6.53 8.48
C PHE A 314 17.11 5.87 7.10
N ILE A 315 16.97 4.56 7.02
CA ILE A 315 16.94 3.79 5.80
C ILE A 315 15.48 3.65 5.37
N LEU A 316 15.12 4.28 4.26
CA LEU A 316 13.78 4.21 3.68
C LEU A 316 13.56 2.86 3.02
N MET A 317 12.40 2.24 3.24
CA MET A 317 12.08 0.92 2.71
C MET A 317 10.68 0.88 2.09
N SER A 318 10.52 0.07 1.05
CA SER A 318 9.23 -0.36 0.47
C SER A 318 9.46 -1.47 -0.55
N SER A 319 8.38 -2.06 -1.10
CA SER A 319 8.49 -2.87 -2.32
C SER A 319 9.11 -2.06 -3.46
N ASN A 320 9.92 -2.72 -4.28
CA ASN A 320 10.65 -2.09 -5.40
C ASN A 320 9.71 -1.80 -6.59
N ILE A 321 8.66 -1.01 -6.36
CA ILE A 321 7.77 -0.56 -7.44
C ILE A 321 8.33 0.70 -8.11
N ARG A 322 8.36 0.69 -9.44
CA ARG A 322 8.90 1.79 -10.23
C ARG A 322 7.91 2.94 -10.30
N GLN A 323 8.35 4.17 -10.01
CA GLN A 323 7.58 5.37 -10.26
C GLN A 323 7.56 5.67 -11.78
N THR A 324 6.37 5.89 -12.34
CA THR A 324 6.12 6.13 -13.76
C THR A 324 5.48 7.48 -14.03
N GLY A 325 4.77 8.02 -13.02
CA GLY A 325 4.15 9.33 -13.06
C GLY A 325 5.05 10.43 -12.52
N CYS A 326 4.93 11.61 -13.12
CA CYS A 326 5.53 12.86 -12.64
C CYS A 326 4.52 13.98 -12.88
N PHE A 327 4.27 14.79 -11.86
CA PHE A 327 3.39 15.94 -11.96
C PHE A 327 4.05 17.16 -11.32
N GLU A 328 3.96 18.31 -11.98
CA GLU A 328 4.46 19.60 -11.53
C GLU A 328 3.58 20.72 -12.08
N CYS A 329 3.33 21.75 -11.28
CA CYS A 329 2.64 22.96 -11.73
C CYS A 329 3.24 24.23 -11.08
N SER A 330 2.72 25.38 -11.46
CA SER A 330 3.18 26.67 -10.94
C SER A 330 2.80 26.94 -9.48
N ASP A 331 1.92 26.13 -8.89
CA ASP A 331 1.54 26.23 -7.48
C ASP A 331 2.33 25.23 -6.62
N GLU A 332 3.23 25.76 -5.79
CA GLU A 332 4.03 24.96 -4.86
C GLU A 332 3.20 24.15 -3.87
N MET A 333 2.00 24.63 -3.51
CA MET A 333 1.10 23.91 -2.59
C MET A 333 0.60 22.62 -3.24
N VAL A 334 0.18 22.67 -4.51
CA VAL A 334 -0.23 21.49 -5.29
C VAL A 334 0.92 20.50 -5.42
N ASN A 335 2.15 20.99 -5.71
CA ASN A 335 3.33 20.14 -5.81
C ASN A 335 3.64 19.43 -4.49
N LYS A 336 3.50 20.11 -3.34
CA LYS A 336 3.66 19.50 -2.02
C LYS A 336 2.59 18.46 -1.70
N ILE A 337 1.35 18.67 -2.13
CA ILE A 337 0.27 17.68 -1.99
C ILE A 337 0.58 16.44 -2.85
N GLN A 338 1.07 16.64 -4.07
CA GLN A 338 1.51 15.54 -4.93
C GLN A 338 2.66 14.75 -4.30
N ASP A 339 3.70 15.43 -3.78
CA ASP A 339 4.83 14.79 -3.10
C ASP A 339 4.38 14.00 -1.87
N ALA A 340 3.43 14.54 -1.09
CA ALA A 340 2.86 13.87 0.07
C ALA A 340 2.08 12.61 -0.33
N THR A 341 1.34 12.66 -1.45
CA THR A 341 0.63 11.49 -2.00
C THR A 341 1.61 10.40 -2.41
N ILE A 342 2.62 10.74 -3.23
CA ILE A 342 3.65 9.80 -3.69
C ILE A 342 4.35 9.13 -2.49
N ARG A 343 4.69 9.93 -1.46
CA ARG A 343 5.35 9.40 -0.27
C ARG A 343 4.43 8.49 0.54
N SER A 344 3.14 8.83 0.69
CA SER A 344 2.18 7.97 1.37
C SER A 344 1.97 6.65 0.65
N ASP A 345 1.89 6.66 -0.68
CA ASP A 345 1.74 5.44 -1.47
C ASP A 345 2.93 4.51 -1.27
N ILE A 346 4.14 5.03 -1.50
CA ILE A 346 5.34 4.19 -1.50
C ILE A 346 5.71 3.71 -0.09
N SER A 347 5.52 4.54 0.94
CA SER A 347 5.80 4.17 2.32
C SER A 347 4.77 3.19 2.92
N ASN A 348 3.64 3.00 2.25
CA ASN A 348 2.62 2.01 2.58
C ASN A 348 2.59 0.82 1.60
N PHE A 349 3.63 0.61 0.80
CA PHE A 349 3.66 -0.50 -0.15
C PHE A 349 4.67 -1.57 0.27
N TYR A 350 4.18 -2.60 0.99
CA TYR A 350 4.97 -3.74 1.50
C TYR A 350 4.39 -5.04 0.95
N TYR A 351 4.81 -5.41 -0.28
CA TYR A 351 4.27 -6.43 -1.18
C TYR A 351 2.90 -6.08 -1.76
N PHE A 352 2.06 -5.40 -1.02
CA PHE A 352 0.74 -4.87 -1.39
C PHE A 352 0.49 -3.56 -0.63
N PRO A 353 -0.54 -2.77 -1.00
CA PRO A 353 -0.90 -1.55 -0.27
C PRO A 353 -1.34 -1.87 1.16
N THR A 354 -0.72 -1.23 2.15
CA THR A 354 -1.13 -1.27 3.55
C THR A 354 -1.71 0.08 3.95
N ASP A 355 -2.60 0.09 4.94
CA ASP A 355 -3.27 1.29 5.45
C ASP A 355 -2.29 2.32 6.02
N CYS A 356 -1.44 1.89 6.93
CA CYS A 356 -0.46 2.73 7.61
C CYS A 356 0.81 1.97 8.00
N PRO A 357 2.01 2.63 8.02
CA PRO A 357 3.27 1.93 8.25
C PRO A 357 3.65 1.82 9.74
N GLN A 358 2.99 2.60 10.63
CA GLN A 358 3.39 2.68 12.03
C GLN A 358 2.57 1.78 12.95
N ARG A 359 1.25 1.60 12.71
CA ARG A 359 0.32 1.00 13.66
C ARG A 359 -0.21 -0.37 13.22
N GLU A 360 -0.85 -0.45 12.06
CA GLU A 360 -1.55 -1.67 11.62
C GLU A 360 -0.79 -2.50 10.61
N LYS A 361 -0.24 -1.88 9.57
CA LYS A 361 0.52 -2.54 8.49
C LYS A 361 -0.33 -3.61 7.77
N ASN A 362 -1.61 -3.30 7.52
CA ASN A 362 -2.60 -4.24 7.02
C ASN A 362 -3.10 -3.88 5.61
N GLY A 363 -3.40 -4.89 4.81
CA GLY A 363 -4.01 -4.74 3.49
C GLY A 363 -5.50 -4.44 3.60
N TRP A 364 -5.88 -3.24 4.02
CA TRP A 364 -7.24 -2.78 4.00
C TRP A 364 -7.76 -2.62 2.57
N THR A 365 -8.91 -3.21 2.30
CA THR A 365 -9.43 -3.32 0.94
C THR A 365 -9.95 -2.01 0.39
N ALA A 366 -10.59 -1.17 1.23
CA ALA A 366 -11.04 0.17 0.81
C ALA A 366 -9.87 1.08 0.45
N ASP A 367 -8.83 1.10 1.26
CA ASP A 367 -7.64 1.94 1.05
C ASP A 367 -7.04 1.71 -0.32
N ALA A 368 -6.82 0.44 -0.68
CA ALA A 368 -6.32 0.07 -1.99
C ALA A 368 -7.32 0.37 -3.11
N SER A 369 -8.63 0.16 -2.87
CA SER A 369 -9.68 0.46 -3.86
C SER A 369 -9.77 1.95 -4.18
N LEU A 370 -9.71 2.81 -3.15
CA LEU A 370 -9.76 4.26 -3.29
C LEU A 370 -8.51 4.81 -3.99
N SER A 371 -7.35 4.20 -3.75
CA SER A 371 -6.06 4.63 -4.30
C SER A 371 -5.68 3.95 -5.62
N ALA A 372 -6.42 2.94 -6.08
CA ALA A 372 -6.05 2.10 -7.22
C ALA A 372 -5.73 2.90 -8.49
N GLU A 373 -6.54 3.90 -8.82
CA GLU A 373 -6.39 4.71 -10.03
C GLU A 373 -5.10 5.55 -9.97
N GLN A 374 -4.92 6.31 -8.91
CA GLN A 374 -3.76 7.18 -8.77
C GLN A 374 -2.45 6.38 -8.61
N MET A 375 -2.46 5.22 -7.95
CA MET A 375 -1.30 4.34 -7.88
C MET A 375 -0.88 3.81 -9.26
N LEU A 376 -1.84 3.47 -10.14
CA LEU A 376 -1.56 3.03 -11.51
C LEU A 376 -1.11 4.18 -12.44
N ILE A 377 -1.42 5.42 -12.11
CA ILE A 377 -0.91 6.59 -12.83
C ILE A 377 0.53 6.92 -12.39
N ASN A 378 0.77 6.91 -11.08
CA ASN A 378 2.05 7.33 -10.51
C ASN A 378 3.13 6.24 -10.53
N PHE A 379 2.73 4.95 -10.53
CA PHE A 379 3.64 3.81 -10.39
C PHE A 379 3.30 2.67 -11.38
N ALA A 380 4.17 1.67 -11.44
CA ALA A 380 3.96 0.38 -12.10
C ALA A 380 3.80 -0.76 -11.06
N PRO A 381 2.70 -0.80 -10.29
CA PRO A 381 2.50 -1.77 -9.22
C PRO A 381 1.79 -3.06 -9.68
N GLU A 382 1.52 -3.23 -10.97
CA GLU A 382 0.60 -4.23 -11.52
C GLU A 382 0.93 -5.65 -11.08
N LYS A 383 2.21 -5.98 -11.04
CA LYS A 383 2.68 -7.32 -10.68
C LYS A 383 2.33 -7.66 -9.22
N SER A 384 2.56 -6.72 -8.30
CA SER A 384 2.21 -6.85 -6.90
C SER A 384 0.70 -6.83 -6.68
N LEU A 385 -0.02 -5.94 -7.36
CA LEU A 385 -1.48 -5.86 -7.27
C LEU A 385 -2.17 -7.13 -7.80
N LYS A 386 -1.66 -7.71 -8.90
CA LYS A 386 -2.16 -8.99 -9.43
C LYS A 386 -1.97 -10.13 -8.43
N GLU A 387 -0.82 -10.21 -7.77
CA GLU A 387 -0.58 -11.23 -6.75
C GLU A 387 -1.48 -11.02 -5.53
N TRP A 388 -1.73 -9.77 -5.14
CA TRP A 388 -2.67 -9.48 -4.06
C TRP A 388 -4.12 -9.84 -4.44
N LEU A 389 -4.54 -9.60 -5.69
CA LEU A 389 -5.85 -10.05 -6.22
C LEU A 389 -6.04 -11.56 -6.08
N VAL A 390 -5.01 -12.37 -6.32
CA VAL A 390 -5.07 -13.83 -6.09
C VAL A 390 -5.39 -14.14 -4.63
N ASN A 391 -4.81 -13.39 -3.69
CA ASN A 391 -5.11 -13.54 -2.26
C ASN A 391 -6.52 -13.05 -1.92
N ILE A 392 -7.00 -11.97 -2.54
CA ILE A 392 -8.38 -11.48 -2.39
C ILE A 392 -9.38 -12.54 -2.86
N TYR A 393 -9.21 -13.07 -4.08
CA TYR A 393 -10.14 -14.07 -4.64
C TYR A 393 -10.17 -15.36 -3.83
N ARG A 394 -9.02 -15.76 -3.27
CA ARG A 394 -8.93 -16.92 -2.40
C ARG A 394 -9.57 -16.70 -1.03
N ALA A 395 -9.59 -15.46 -0.54
CA ALA A 395 -10.19 -15.09 0.73
C ALA A 395 -11.73 -14.97 0.66
N ILE A 396 -12.33 -14.88 -0.52
CA ILE A 396 -13.80 -14.87 -0.67
C ILE A 396 -14.34 -16.21 -0.17
N ASP A 397 -15.16 -16.17 0.87
CA ASP A 397 -15.71 -17.36 1.50
C ASP A 397 -16.83 -18.04 0.67
N GLU A 398 -17.38 -19.15 1.20
CA GLU A 398 -18.44 -19.89 0.53
C GLU A 398 -19.73 -19.08 0.36
N GLN A 399 -19.96 -18.08 1.21
CA GLN A 399 -21.12 -17.19 1.14
C GLN A 399 -20.89 -16.03 0.14
N GLY A 400 -19.68 -15.86 -0.36
CA GLY A 400 -19.30 -14.79 -1.28
C GLY A 400 -18.81 -13.51 -0.58
N ARG A 401 -18.59 -13.53 0.75
CA ARG A 401 -18.13 -12.37 1.51
C ARG A 401 -16.65 -12.11 1.26
N VAL A 402 -16.29 -10.83 1.11
CA VAL A 402 -14.90 -10.35 1.04
C VAL A 402 -14.51 -9.82 2.43
N PRO A 403 -13.39 -10.22 3.03
CA PRO A 403 -12.98 -9.64 4.31
C PRO A 403 -12.38 -8.24 4.10
N GLY A 404 -12.56 -7.33 5.06
CA GLY A 404 -12.06 -5.95 4.95
C GLY A 404 -10.55 -5.81 4.97
N ILE A 405 -9.83 -6.83 5.48
CA ILE A 405 -8.36 -6.90 5.54
C ILE A 405 -7.87 -8.18 4.88
N ILE A 406 -6.90 -8.07 3.97
CA ILE A 406 -6.30 -9.20 3.25
C ILE A 406 -4.77 -9.02 3.18
N PRO A 407 -3.98 -10.03 3.60
CA PRO A 407 -4.40 -11.32 4.15
C PRO A 407 -4.92 -11.22 5.60
N ASN A 408 -5.79 -12.14 5.96
CA ASN A 408 -6.26 -12.35 7.33
C ASN A 408 -6.17 -13.85 7.70
N SER A 409 -6.76 -14.23 8.82
CA SER A 409 -6.78 -15.61 9.31
C SER A 409 -8.20 -16.12 9.59
N GLY A 410 -9.15 -15.82 8.72
CA GLY A 410 -10.53 -16.30 8.83
C GLY A 410 -11.49 -15.37 9.61
N TRP A 411 -11.14 -14.11 9.75
CA TRP A 411 -11.96 -13.04 10.37
C TRP A 411 -12.11 -11.83 9.42
N GLY A 412 -12.87 -10.80 9.81
CA GLY A 412 -13.05 -9.57 9.03
C GLY A 412 -14.19 -9.64 8.00
N TYR A 413 -15.04 -10.66 8.08
CA TYR A 413 -16.22 -10.84 7.23
C TYR A 413 -17.50 -10.21 7.79
N ASP A 414 -17.45 -9.76 9.05
CA ASP A 414 -18.60 -9.20 9.76
C ASP A 414 -18.27 -7.78 10.24
N LYS A 415 -18.97 -6.79 9.74
CA LYS A 415 -18.90 -5.36 10.10
C LYS A 415 -17.65 -4.60 9.65
N LEU A 416 -16.58 -5.28 9.18
CA LEU A 416 -15.36 -4.65 8.67
C LEU A 416 -15.30 -4.63 7.13
N ASN A 417 -16.43 -4.86 6.48
CA ASN A 417 -16.57 -4.99 5.02
C ASN A 417 -17.87 -4.35 4.55
N GLY A 418 -18.40 -4.78 3.42
CA GLY A 418 -19.61 -4.26 2.78
C GLY A 418 -19.26 -3.48 1.51
N PRO A 419 -20.26 -3.07 0.69
CA PRO A 419 -20.04 -2.57 -0.67
C PRO A 419 -19.00 -1.46 -0.79
N ALA A 420 -18.86 -0.58 0.20
CA ALA A 420 -17.87 0.49 0.22
C ALA A 420 -16.42 -0.03 0.27
N TRP A 421 -16.17 -1.12 1.02
CA TRP A 421 -14.86 -1.78 1.15
C TRP A 421 -14.68 -2.88 0.11
N ASP A 422 -15.71 -3.68 -0.11
CA ASP A 422 -15.70 -4.82 -1.03
C ASP A 422 -15.53 -4.39 -2.50
N ASN A 423 -15.72 -3.12 -2.81
CA ASN A 423 -15.54 -2.55 -4.15
C ASN A 423 -14.15 -2.84 -4.73
N VAL A 424 -13.14 -3.15 -3.91
CA VAL A 424 -11.81 -3.59 -4.35
C VAL A 424 -11.88 -4.75 -5.34
N ILE A 425 -12.87 -5.65 -5.19
CA ILE A 425 -13.04 -6.83 -6.05
C ILE A 425 -13.27 -6.46 -7.52
N VAL A 426 -13.87 -5.32 -7.78
CA VAL A 426 -14.10 -4.80 -9.14
C VAL A 426 -13.16 -3.66 -9.49
N ASN A 427 -12.88 -2.72 -8.56
CA ASN A 427 -12.07 -1.53 -8.85
C ASN A 427 -10.65 -1.88 -9.28
N LEU A 428 -9.97 -2.72 -8.51
CA LEU A 428 -8.56 -3.02 -8.77
C LEU A 428 -8.37 -3.73 -10.12
N PRO A 429 -9.04 -4.86 -10.43
CA PRO A 429 -8.91 -5.48 -11.74
C PRO A 429 -9.44 -4.62 -12.88
N TYR A 430 -10.49 -3.82 -12.64
CA TYR A 430 -11.03 -2.89 -13.63
C TYR A 430 -9.98 -1.85 -14.05
N TYR A 431 -9.32 -1.15 -13.11
CA TYR A 431 -8.32 -0.15 -13.44
C TYR A 431 -7.04 -0.76 -14.02
N ILE A 432 -6.62 -1.95 -13.59
CA ILE A 432 -5.51 -2.68 -14.24
C ILE A 432 -5.86 -2.96 -15.70
N TYR A 433 -7.06 -3.45 -15.98
CA TYR A 433 -7.50 -3.69 -17.37
C TYR A 433 -7.60 -2.40 -18.18
N ILE A 434 -8.25 -1.36 -17.66
CA ILE A 434 -8.44 -0.08 -18.37
C ILE A 434 -7.10 0.57 -18.73
N TYR A 435 -6.12 0.57 -17.81
CA TYR A 435 -4.87 1.31 -17.99
C TYR A 435 -3.73 0.47 -18.56
N ARG A 436 -3.81 -0.86 -18.45
CA ARG A 436 -2.74 -1.77 -18.90
C ARG A 436 -3.19 -2.80 -19.93
N GLY A 437 -4.48 -2.85 -20.26
CA GLY A 437 -5.02 -3.83 -21.21
C GLY A 437 -4.94 -5.29 -20.77
N ASP A 438 -4.60 -5.55 -19.51
CA ASP A 438 -4.40 -6.91 -19.00
C ASP A 438 -5.72 -7.61 -18.71
N LYS A 439 -6.22 -8.35 -19.69
CA LYS A 439 -7.48 -9.11 -19.59
C LYS A 439 -7.40 -10.28 -18.59
N SER A 440 -6.20 -10.78 -18.27
CA SER A 440 -6.05 -11.96 -17.39
C SER A 440 -6.63 -11.71 -16.00
N VAL A 441 -6.54 -10.48 -15.48
CA VAL A 441 -7.11 -10.12 -14.16
C VAL A 441 -8.64 -10.24 -14.13
N LEU A 442 -9.30 -10.04 -15.28
CA LEU A 442 -10.76 -10.18 -15.41
C LEU A 442 -11.15 -11.67 -15.53
N GLU A 443 -10.35 -12.46 -16.23
CA GLU A 443 -10.57 -13.90 -16.40
C GLU A 443 -10.47 -14.64 -15.05
N ASP A 444 -9.49 -14.27 -14.23
CA ASP A 444 -9.33 -14.82 -12.88
C ASP A 444 -10.49 -14.43 -11.95
N LEU A 445 -11.07 -13.26 -12.16
CA LEU A 445 -12.17 -12.71 -11.35
C LEU A 445 -13.52 -13.36 -11.64
N LYS A 446 -13.78 -13.90 -12.82
CA LYS A 446 -15.13 -14.26 -13.31
C LYS A 446 -16.00 -15.08 -12.33
N ASN A 447 -15.45 -16.09 -11.67
CA ASN A 447 -16.18 -16.94 -10.73
C ASN A 447 -16.27 -16.32 -9.33
N PRO A 448 -15.18 -15.75 -8.73
CA PRO A 448 -15.26 -14.98 -7.50
C PRO A 448 -16.30 -13.86 -7.55
N LEU A 449 -16.34 -13.11 -8.65
CA LEU A 449 -17.29 -12.01 -8.83
C LEU A 449 -18.76 -12.48 -8.83
N MET A 450 -19.07 -13.60 -9.48
CA MET A 450 -20.44 -14.11 -9.47
C MET A 450 -20.89 -14.53 -8.08
N ARG A 451 -20.01 -15.15 -7.29
CA ARG A 451 -20.30 -15.45 -5.87
C ARG A 451 -20.56 -14.18 -5.06
N TYR A 452 -19.74 -13.17 -5.25
CA TYR A 452 -19.92 -11.88 -4.59
C TYR A 452 -21.23 -11.19 -5.00
N LEU A 453 -21.60 -11.17 -6.28
CA LEU A 453 -22.87 -10.59 -6.74
C LEU A 453 -24.08 -11.33 -6.14
N THR A 454 -23.98 -12.64 -5.93
CA THR A 454 -25.00 -13.43 -5.24
C THR A 454 -25.10 -13.02 -3.77
N TYR A 455 -23.97 -12.83 -3.10
CA TYR A 455 -23.92 -12.30 -1.74
C TYR A 455 -24.53 -10.89 -1.65
N LEU A 456 -24.16 -10.01 -2.59
CA LEU A 456 -24.69 -8.64 -2.67
C LEU A 456 -26.22 -8.64 -2.83
N TYR A 457 -26.75 -9.52 -3.67
CA TYR A 457 -28.21 -9.71 -3.82
C TYR A 457 -28.88 -10.11 -2.48
N ASN A 458 -28.25 -10.96 -1.70
CA ASN A 458 -28.77 -11.42 -0.41
C ASN A 458 -28.68 -10.36 0.71
N LEU A 459 -27.88 -9.30 0.53
CA LEU A 459 -27.82 -8.16 1.45
C LEU A 459 -28.96 -7.15 1.26
N ILE A 460 -29.68 -7.24 0.13
CA ILE A 460 -30.76 -6.31 -0.20
C ILE A 460 -31.92 -6.49 0.80
N ASN A 461 -32.30 -5.40 1.47
CA ASN A 461 -33.42 -5.37 2.40
C ASN A 461 -34.79 -5.27 1.67
N ASP A 462 -35.89 -5.22 2.43
CA ASP A 462 -37.26 -5.11 1.90
C ASP A 462 -37.51 -3.82 1.10
N ASP A 463 -36.65 -2.84 1.24
CA ASP A 463 -36.68 -1.58 0.51
C ASP A 463 -35.84 -1.58 -0.78
N ASP A 464 -35.27 -2.71 -1.19
CA ASP A 464 -34.34 -2.86 -2.29
C ASP A 464 -33.03 -2.07 -2.12
N LEU A 465 -32.61 -1.83 -0.88
CA LEU A 465 -31.41 -1.07 -0.51
C LEU A 465 -30.47 -1.92 0.34
N ILE A 466 -29.22 -1.46 0.51
CA ILE A 466 -28.19 -2.12 1.30
C ILE A 466 -27.70 -1.19 2.41
N GLU A 467 -27.97 -1.56 3.67
CA GLU A 467 -27.54 -0.83 4.85
C GLU A 467 -26.24 -1.40 5.48
N TYR A 468 -25.90 -2.64 5.12
CA TYR A 468 -24.77 -3.37 5.70
C TYR A 468 -23.42 -2.82 5.24
N GLY A 469 -22.48 -2.68 6.20
CA GLY A 469 -21.08 -2.37 5.98
C GLY A 469 -20.65 -1.00 6.51
N LEU A 470 -19.37 -0.70 6.29
CA LEU A 470 -18.75 0.58 6.62
C LEU A 470 -19.24 1.67 5.65
N GLY A 471 -19.34 2.89 6.16
CA GLY A 471 -19.88 4.04 5.40
C GLY A 471 -18.80 4.99 4.87
N ASP A 472 -19.11 6.29 4.87
CA ASP A 472 -18.21 7.36 4.41
C ASP A 472 -17.18 7.71 5.49
N TRP A 473 -16.22 6.82 5.68
CA TRP A 473 -15.22 6.81 6.75
C TRP A 473 -14.39 8.10 6.81
N CYS A 474 -13.87 8.46 7.98
CA CYS A 474 -12.98 9.60 8.20
C CYS A 474 -13.55 10.95 7.71
N GLN A 475 -14.82 11.23 7.96
CA GLN A 475 -15.40 12.50 7.55
C GLN A 475 -14.59 13.69 8.05
N THR A 476 -14.42 14.69 7.19
CA THR A 476 -13.78 15.96 7.57
C THR A 476 -14.53 16.61 8.74
N ASP A 477 -13.79 17.30 9.64
CA ASP A 477 -14.25 17.98 10.85
C ASP A 477 -14.70 17.05 12.01
N THR A 478 -14.40 15.75 11.94
CA THR A 478 -14.61 14.82 13.06
C THR A 478 -13.29 14.41 13.71
N ILE A 479 -13.37 13.82 14.91
CA ILE A 479 -12.20 13.33 15.66
C ILE A 479 -12.14 11.80 15.73
N THR A 480 -13.17 11.13 15.20
CA THR A 480 -13.27 9.68 15.13
C THR A 480 -13.51 9.24 13.68
N GLU A 481 -12.98 8.09 13.34
CA GLU A 481 -13.02 7.55 11.97
C GLU A 481 -14.44 7.18 11.53
N ASP A 482 -15.29 6.74 12.46
CA ASP A 482 -16.65 6.21 12.25
C ASP A 482 -17.77 7.25 12.39
N ALA A 483 -17.45 8.52 12.61
CA ALA A 483 -18.42 9.60 12.67
C ALA A 483 -18.61 10.23 11.29
N PHE A 484 -19.74 10.02 10.66
CA PHE A 484 -20.10 10.56 9.34
C PHE A 484 -21.59 10.91 9.24
N ASP A 485 -21.90 12.00 8.48
CA ASP A 485 -23.27 12.53 8.35
C ASP A 485 -24.10 11.77 7.32
N THR A 486 -23.45 11.13 6.35
CA THR A 486 -24.15 10.41 5.27
C THR A 486 -24.53 9.02 5.76
N PRO A 487 -25.82 8.65 5.82
CA PRO A 487 -26.22 7.33 6.26
C PRO A 487 -25.60 6.21 5.41
N SER A 488 -25.13 5.13 6.05
CA SER A 488 -24.46 3.98 5.40
C SER A 488 -25.35 3.33 4.33
N ILE A 489 -26.67 3.32 4.52
CA ILE A 489 -27.62 2.82 3.51
C ILE A 489 -27.53 3.59 2.19
N VAL A 490 -27.21 4.89 2.22
CA VAL A 490 -27.03 5.70 1.01
C VAL A 490 -25.71 5.32 0.33
N THR A 491 -24.60 5.37 1.06
CA THR A 491 -23.27 5.13 0.50
C THR A 491 -23.11 3.69 0.04
N ASN A 492 -23.51 2.70 0.83
CA ASN A 492 -23.39 1.30 0.47
C ASN A 492 -24.30 0.89 -0.70
N SER A 493 -25.52 1.44 -0.77
CA SER A 493 -26.39 1.21 -1.94
C SER A 493 -25.84 1.83 -3.22
N ILE A 494 -25.22 3.04 -3.15
CA ILE A 494 -24.56 3.65 -4.31
C ILE A 494 -23.34 2.83 -4.73
N MET A 495 -22.51 2.40 -3.78
CA MET A 495 -21.35 1.56 -4.08
C MET A 495 -21.75 0.20 -4.66
N ALA A 496 -22.87 -0.36 -4.24
CA ALA A 496 -23.42 -1.59 -4.83
C ALA A 496 -23.84 -1.39 -6.30
N VAL A 497 -24.38 -0.22 -6.66
CA VAL A 497 -24.64 0.13 -8.07
C VAL A 497 -23.34 0.21 -8.87
N ASP A 498 -22.29 0.87 -8.34
CA ASP A 498 -20.97 0.94 -9.00
C ASP A 498 -20.37 -0.45 -9.22
N ILE A 499 -20.43 -1.32 -8.19
CA ILE A 499 -19.98 -2.71 -8.31
C ILE A 499 -20.73 -3.44 -9.43
N ALA A 500 -22.05 -3.32 -9.47
CA ALA A 500 -22.88 -3.98 -10.46
C ALA A 500 -22.61 -3.46 -11.89
N GLU A 501 -22.41 -2.15 -12.07
CA GLU A 501 -22.04 -1.56 -13.36
C GLU A 501 -20.67 -2.04 -13.84
N LYS A 502 -19.65 -2.05 -12.96
CA LYS A 502 -18.32 -2.56 -13.31
C LYS A 502 -18.34 -4.06 -13.57
N ALA A 503 -19.09 -4.83 -12.77
CA ALA A 503 -19.27 -6.26 -13.01
C ALA A 503 -19.92 -6.53 -14.36
N SER A 504 -20.96 -5.78 -14.74
CA SER A 504 -21.57 -5.87 -16.05
C SER A 504 -20.57 -5.59 -17.17
N TYR A 505 -19.76 -4.51 -17.03
CA TYR A 505 -18.71 -4.20 -18.00
C TYR A 505 -17.66 -5.32 -18.08
N ILE A 506 -17.17 -5.84 -16.95
CA ILE A 506 -16.20 -6.95 -16.90
C ILE A 506 -16.76 -8.18 -17.63
N TYR A 507 -18.00 -8.57 -17.33
CA TYR A 507 -18.63 -9.70 -18.01
C TYR A 507 -18.87 -9.46 -19.51
N SER A 508 -19.13 -8.20 -19.92
CA SER A 508 -19.21 -7.88 -21.36
C SER A 508 -17.87 -8.08 -22.08
N VAL A 509 -16.75 -7.67 -21.45
CA VAL A 509 -15.39 -7.90 -21.97
C VAL A 509 -15.05 -9.39 -22.05
N LEU A 510 -15.60 -10.19 -21.12
CA LEU A 510 -15.43 -11.65 -21.08
C LEU A 510 -16.44 -12.40 -21.95
N GLU A 511 -17.35 -11.71 -22.64
CA GLU A 511 -18.42 -12.28 -23.48
C GLU A 511 -19.39 -13.21 -22.71
N MET A 512 -19.59 -12.94 -21.40
CA MET A 512 -20.45 -13.70 -20.50
C MET A 512 -21.82 -13.02 -20.36
N THR A 513 -22.69 -13.19 -21.34
CA THR A 513 -23.96 -12.45 -21.50
C THR A 513 -24.93 -12.64 -20.31
N GLU A 514 -25.09 -13.86 -19.82
CA GLU A 514 -26.03 -14.14 -18.71
C GLU A 514 -25.60 -13.43 -17.42
N GLN A 515 -24.30 -13.45 -17.11
CA GLN A 515 -23.73 -12.81 -15.93
C GLN A 515 -23.76 -11.27 -16.08
N MET A 516 -23.49 -10.76 -17.27
CA MET A 516 -23.63 -9.35 -17.61
C MET A 516 -25.07 -8.86 -17.34
N GLU A 517 -26.07 -9.56 -17.86
CA GLU A 517 -27.48 -9.20 -17.64
C GLU A 517 -27.89 -9.30 -16.16
N TYR A 518 -27.38 -10.31 -15.43
CA TYR A 518 -27.64 -10.44 -14.00
C TYR A 518 -27.12 -9.22 -13.23
N ALA A 519 -25.86 -8.80 -13.48
CA ALA A 519 -25.28 -7.63 -12.87
C ALA A 519 -26.06 -6.35 -13.21
N GLN A 520 -26.47 -6.17 -14.49
CA GLN A 520 -27.29 -5.03 -14.90
C GLN A 520 -28.63 -4.96 -14.14
N LYS A 521 -29.35 -6.09 -14.07
CA LYS A 521 -30.64 -6.17 -13.36
C LYS A 521 -30.47 -5.84 -11.88
N LEU A 522 -29.41 -6.35 -11.23
CA LEU A 522 -29.10 -6.04 -9.84
C LEU A 522 -28.84 -4.55 -9.62
N GLY A 523 -27.98 -3.95 -10.43
CA GLY A 523 -27.67 -2.53 -10.36
C GLY A 523 -28.88 -1.63 -10.59
N LEU A 524 -29.71 -1.93 -11.60
CA LEU A 524 -30.95 -1.21 -11.89
C LEU A 524 -31.98 -1.30 -10.77
N ARG A 525 -32.11 -2.46 -10.12
CA ARG A 525 -33.00 -2.65 -8.96
C ARG A 525 -32.63 -1.72 -7.82
N ILE A 526 -31.36 -1.72 -7.41
CA ILE A 526 -30.86 -0.87 -6.32
C ILE A 526 -30.94 0.62 -6.71
N ARG A 527 -30.54 0.97 -7.93
CA ARG A 527 -30.59 2.35 -8.44
C ARG A 527 -32.02 2.91 -8.41
N ASN A 528 -33.01 2.13 -8.83
CA ASN A 528 -34.41 2.56 -8.80
C ASN A 528 -34.91 2.76 -7.36
N ALA A 529 -34.52 1.91 -6.44
CA ALA A 529 -34.85 2.07 -5.02
C ALA A 529 -34.21 3.34 -4.42
N LEU A 530 -32.94 3.58 -4.69
CA LEU A 530 -32.25 4.82 -4.30
C LEU A 530 -33.03 6.06 -4.81
N ARG A 531 -33.35 6.11 -6.11
CA ARG A 531 -34.05 7.24 -6.74
C ARG A 531 -35.42 7.51 -6.13
N THR A 532 -36.14 6.44 -5.78
CA THR A 532 -37.53 6.57 -5.26
C THR A 532 -37.60 6.81 -3.76
N LYS A 533 -36.64 6.32 -2.98
CA LYS A 533 -36.70 6.31 -1.51
C LYS A 533 -35.75 7.29 -0.85
N LEU A 534 -34.56 7.52 -1.42
CA LEU A 534 -33.50 8.29 -0.79
C LEU A 534 -33.13 9.59 -1.55
N PHE A 535 -33.71 9.79 -2.75
CA PHE A 535 -33.46 10.98 -3.56
C PHE A 535 -34.79 11.65 -4.01
N ASN A 536 -34.80 12.97 -4.00
CA ASN A 536 -35.86 13.73 -4.65
C ASN A 536 -35.43 14.08 -6.07
N THR A 537 -35.83 13.28 -7.04
CA THR A 537 -35.43 13.40 -8.45
C THR A 537 -35.99 14.70 -9.08
N ASN A 538 -37.18 15.16 -8.68
CA ASN A 538 -37.77 16.44 -9.17
C ASN A 538 -36.89 17.63 -8.79
N ASN A 539 -36.26 17.59 -7.63
CA ASN A 539 -35.38 18.65 -7.14
C ASN A 539 -33.90 18.30 -7.32
N ALA A 540 -33.59 17.10 -7.81
CA ALA A 540 -32.25 16.55 -8.03
C ALA A 540 -31.34 16.66 -6.78
N ILE A 541 -31.87 16.24 -5.61
CA ILE A 541 -31.19 16.33 -4.33
C ILE A 541 -31.31 15.03 -3.50
N ALA A 542 -30.25 14.63 -2.81
CA ALA A 542 -30.30 13.59 -1.78
C ALA A 542 -31.14 14.05 -0.58
N LEU A 543 -32.00 13.19 -0.04
CA LEU A 543 -32.85 13.53 1.10
C LEU A 543 -32.07 13.83 2.39
N CYS A 544 -30.92 13.19 2.59
CA CYS A 544 -30.00 13.48 3.71
C CYS A 544 -29.23 14.81 3.55
N LYS A 545 -29.24 15.44 2.36
CA LYS A 545 -28.63 16.75 2.06
C LYS A 545 -27.16 16.87 2.43
N THR A 546 -26.39 15.79 2.29
CA THR A 546 -24.93 15.79 2.51
C THR A 546 -24.16 15.97 1.20
N GLN A 547 -22.96 16.55 1.26
CA GLN A 547 -22.09 16.71 0.10
C GLN A 547 -21.69 15.34 -0.49
N THR A 548 -21.39 14.36 0.36
CA THR A 548 -21.05 12.99 -0.04
C THR A 548 -22.17 12.35 -0.86
N ALA A 549 -23.40 12.30 -0.30
CA ALA A 549 -24.51 11.65 -1.00
C ALA A 549 -24.81 12.33 -2.35
N GLN A 550 -24.74 13.66 -2.39
CA GLN A 550 -24.99 14.41 -3.61
C GLN A 550 -23.91 14.20 -4.66
N ALA A 551 -22.63 14.28 -4.27
CA ALA A 551 -21.50 14.05 -5.18
C ALA A 551 -21.45 12.61 -5.70
N MET A 552 -21.62 11.61 -4.81
CA MET A 552 -21.67 10.20 -5.21
C MET A 552 -22.85 9.93 -6.16
N ALA A 553 -24.03 10.49 -5.92
CA ALA A 553 -25.19 10.27 -6.77
C ALA A 553 -25.00 10.83 -8.18
N ILE A 554 -24.28 11.94 -8.33
CA ILE A 554 -23.91 12.51 -9.64
C ILE A 554 -22.88 11.61 -10.32
N TYR A 555 -21.79 11.30 -9.64
CA TYR A 555 -20.67 10.56 -10.19
C TYR A 555 -21.05 9.14 -10.62
N TYR A 556 -21.78 8.41 -9.77
CA TYR A 556 -22.23 7.05 -9.99
C TYR A 556 -23.59 6.97 -10.71
N LYS A 557 -24.02 8.06 -11.37
CA LYS A 557 -25.20 8.13 -12.24
C LYS A 557 -26.50 7.65 -11.60
N ILE A 558 -26.68 7.96 -10.31
CA ILE A 558 -27.98 7.75 -9.64
C ILE A 558 -29.00 8.73 -10.22
N PHE A 559 -28.61 9.99 -10.46
CA PHE A 559 -29.40 10.93 -11.26
C PHE A 559 -29.31 10.61 -12.74
N ASP A 560 -30.40 10.85 -13.47
CA ASP A 560 -30.43 10.74 -14.92
C ASP A 560 -29.70 11.94 -15.57
N THR A 561 -29.24 11.80 -16.79
CA THR A 561 -28.46 12.82 -17.51
C THR A 561 -29.16 14.19 -17.52
N ALA A 562 -30.49 14.22 -17.68
CA ALA A 562 -31.25 15.44 -17.67
C ALA A 562 -31.33 16.15 -16.29
N GLU A 563 -31.11 15.42 -15.21
CA GLU A 563 -31.12 15.91 -13.83
C GLU A 563 -29.75 16.46 -13.40
N ILE A 564 -28.65 16.05 -14.05
CA ILE A 564 -27.26 16.37 -13.67
C ILE A 564 -27.02 17.87 -13.49
N PRO A 565 -27.39 18.76 -14.42
CA PRO A 565 -27.15 20.21 -14.22
C PRO A 565 -27.75 20.74 -12.92
N LYS A 566 -28.99 20.35 -12.62
CA LYS A 566 -29.67 20.74 -11.38
C LYS A 566 -29.06 20.09 -10.15
N ALA A 567 -28.63 18.82 -10.25
CA ALA A 567 -27.97 18.12 -9.17
C ALA A 567 -26.61 18.74 -8.80
N VAL A 568 -25.87 19.22 -9.80
CA VAL A 568 -24.60 19.95 -9.60
C VAL A 568 -24.85 21.31 -8.95
N GLU A 569 -25.87 22.05 -9.37
CA GLU A 569 -26.26 23.29 -8.70
C GLU A 569 -26.55 23.07 -7.20
N LYS A 570 -27.22 21.93 -6.87
CA LYS A 570 -27.47 21.56 -5.47
C LYS A 570 -26.22 21.17 -4.72
N LEU A 571 -25.28 20.51 -5.34
CA LEU A 571 -23.97 20.24 -4.72
C LEU A 571 -23.22 21.54 -4.42
N VAL A 572 -23.16 22.46 -5.38
CA VAL A 572 -22.51 23.76 -5.21
C VAL A 572 -23.20 24.58 -4.11
N GLU A 573 -24.55 24.52 -4.01
CA GLU A 573 -25.31 25.12 -2.92
C GLU A 573 -24.90 24.53 -1.55
N LEU A 574 -24.82 23.22 -1.42
CA LEU A 574 -24.37 22.56 -0.20
C LEU A 574 -22.94 22.96 0.19
N ILE A 575 -22.04 23.08 -0.78
CA ILE A 575 -20.66 23.53 -0.55
C ILE A 575 -20.64 24.99 -0.08
N LYS A 576 -21.40 25.88 -0.73
CA LYS A 576 -21.49 27.28 -0.34
C LYS A 576 -22.08 27.46 1.06
N ASN A 577 -23.09 26.66 1.41
CA ASN A 577 -23.69 26.66 2.75
C ASN A 577 -22.71 26.18 3.84
N ASN A 578 -21.66 25.44 3.45
CA ASN A 578 -20.54 25.09 4.31
C ASN A 578 -19.32 26.02 4.08
N ASN A 579 -19.55 27.31 3.80
CA ASN A 579 -18.51 28.32 3.58
C ASN A 579 -17.48 27.98 2.49
N GLY A 580 -17.85 27.14 1.52
CA GLY A 580 -16.99 26.69 0.44
C GLY A 580 -16.00 25.59 0.85
N PHE A 581 -16.19 24.95 2.00
CA PHE A 581 -15.36 23.82 2.45
C PHE A 581 -15.99 22.47 2.10
N MET A 582 -15.14 21.48 1.92
CA MET A 582 -15.60 20.09 1.84
C MET A 582 -16.11 19.60 3.20
N LYS A 583 -17.19 18.82 3.17
CA LYS A 583 -17.71 18.08 4.31
C LYS A 583 -18.07 16.67 3.85
N VAL A 584 -17.06 15.83 3.75
CA VAL A 584 -17.11 14.49 3.17
C VAL A 584 -16.18 13.54 3.93
N GLY A 585 -16.46 12.24 3.87
CA GLY A 585 -15.50 11.20 4.18
C GLY A 585 -14.76 10.74 2.91
N VAL A 586 -14.08 9.61 3.00
CA VAL A 586 -13.20 9.10 1.92
C VAL A 586 -13.95 8.77 0.62
N LEU A 587 -15.21 8.31 0.72
CA LEU A 587 -16.03 8.01 -0.46
C LEU A 587 -16.46 9.29 -1.18
N GLY A 588 -16.90 10.28 -0.43
CA GLY A 588 -17.27 11.60 -0.96
C GLY A 588 -16.06 12.36 -1.49
N GLY A 589 -14.93 12.31 -0.78
CA GLY A 589 -13.68 12.96 -1.14
C GLY A 589 -13.14 12.51 -2.49
N ARG A 590 -13.27 11.21 -2.81
CA ARG A 590 -12.88 10.67 -4.10
C ARG A 590 -13.64 11.28 -5.27
N VAL A 591 -14.90 11.61 -5.11
CA VAL A 591 -15.78 11.99 -6.25
C VAL A 591 -16.09 13.48 -6.34
N ILE A 592 -16.06 14.23 -5.22
CA ILE A 592 -16.55 15.61 -5.19
C ILE A 592 -15.78 16.53 -6.14
N PHE A 593 -14.45 16.44 -6.15
CA PHE A 593 -13.60 17.27 -7.03
C PHE A 593 -13.78 16.93 -8.50
N ARG A 594 -13.97 15.63 -8.81
CA ARG A 594 -14.24 15.14 -10.17
C ARG A 594 -15.56 15.68 -10.70
N VAL A 595 -16.62 15.55 -9.91
CA VAL A 595 -17.94 16.07 -10.26
C VAL A 595 -17.90 17.57 -10.54
N LEU A 596 -17.22 18.33 -9.69
CA LEU A 596 -17.08 19.78 -9.88
C LEU A 596 -16.33 20.12 -11.19
N ALA A 597 -15.20 19.46 -11.43
CA ALA A 597 -14.38 19.71 -12.62
C ALA A 597 -15.11 19.34 -13.93
N GLU A 598 -15.83 18.20 -13.94
CA GLU A 598 -16.58 17.73 -15.11
C GLU A 598 -17.78 18.64 -15.48
N ASN A 599 -18.23 19.46 -14.53
CA ASN A 599 -19.41 20.31 -14.71
C ASN A 599 -19.10 21.83 -14.66
N GLY A 600 -17.84 22.22 -14.97
CA GLY A 600 -17.46 23.63 -15.11
C GLY A 600 -17.13 24.37 -13.81
N TYR A 601 -16.97 23.65 -12.70
CA TYR A 601 -16.59 24.20 -11.39
C TYR A 601 -15.17 23.81 -10.96
N SER A 602 -14.25 23.70 -11.91
CA SER A 602 -12.87 23.27 -11.66
C SER A 602 -12.11 24.25 -10.75
N ASP A 603 -12.30 25.57 -10.88
CA ASP A 603 -11.70 26.57 -9.98
C ASP A 603 -12.21 26.40 -8.52
N LEU A 604 -13.49 26.05 -8.31
CA LEU A 604 -14.04 25.76 -6.97
C LEU A 604 -13.37 24.50 -6.38
N ALA A 605 -13.24 23.44 -7.16
CA ALA A 605 -12.55 22.23 -6.73
C ALA A 605 -11.09 22.52 -6.35
N TYR A 606 -10.38 23.27 -7.18
CA TYR A 606 -9.02 23.71 -6.93
C TYR A 606 -8.91 24.52 -5.63
N ASP A 607 -9.81 25.48 -5.42
CA ASP A 607 -9.85 26.29 -4.20
C ASP A 607 -10.12 25.46 -2.95
N MET A 608 -11.00 24.47 -3.02
CA MET A 608 -11.26 23.55 -1.90
C MET A 608 -10.03 22.72 -1.52
N ILE A 609 -9.19 22.33 -2.50
CA ILE A 609 -7.96 21.57 -2.28
C ILE A 609 -6.84 22.46 -1.71
N THR A 610 -6.67 23.67 -2.26
CA THR A 610 -5.47 24.51 -2.05
C THR A 610 -5.62 25.60 -1.01
N ARG A 611 -6.82 25.89 -0.50
CA ARG A 611 -7.02 26.88 0.57
C ARG A 611 -6.29 26.48 1.85
N PRO A 612 -5.62 27.45 2.55
CA PRO A 612 -4.83 27.11 3.73
C PRO A 612 -5.66 26.87 5.00
N GLU A 613 -6.97 27.17 4.97
CA GLU A 613 -7.88 26.98 6.10
C GLU A 613 -8.38 25.53 6.17
N PHE A 614 -8.72 25.09 7.37
CA PHE A 614 -9.31 23.79 7.66
C PHE A 614 -10.80 23.73 7.24
N PRO A 615 -11.27 22.59 6.69
CA PRO A 615 -10.53 21.40 6.28
C PRO A 615 -10.08 21.48 4.80
N SER A 616 -8.81 21.15 4.53
CA SER A 616 -8.27 21.04 3.17
C SER A 616 -6.95 20.30 3.16
N TYR A 617 -6.50 19.80 2.00
CA TYR A 617 -5.16 19.22 1.83
C TYR A 617 -4.04 20.24 2.12
N ALA A 618 -4.20 21.48 1.66
CA ALA A 618 -3.25 22.55 1.93
C ALA A 618 -3.12 22.87 3.43
N ASN A 619 -4.17 22.67 4.22
CA ASN A 619 -4.08 22.81 5.67
C ASN A 619 -3.15 21.75 6.29
N TRP A 620 -3.19 20.52 5.83
CA TRP A 620 -2.21 19.50 6.27
C TRP A 620 -0.78 19.93 5.97
N ILE A 621 -0.50 20.37 4.72
CA ILE A 621 0.84 20.84 4.33
C ILE A 621 1.29 22.02 5.19
N LYS A 622 0.41 23.00 5.43
CA LYS A 622 0.68 24.15 6.30
C LYS A 622 1.00 23.74 7.75
N ARG A 623 0.41 22.66 8.24
CA ARG A 623 0.66 22.08 9.55
C ARG A 623 1.88 21.14 9.58
N GLY A 624 2.65 21.07 8.49
CA GLY A 624 3.90 20.33 8.39
C GLY A 624 3.78 18.89 7.89
N ALA A 625 2.66 18.54 7.26
CA ALA A 625 2.50 17.24 6.63
C ALA A 625 3.51 17.06 5.48
N THR A 626 4.12 15.89 5.44
CA THR A 626 4.99 15.42 4.35
C THR A 626 4.44 14.15 3.71
N THR A 627 3.36 13.63 4.26
CA THR A 627 2.53 12.50 3.86
C THR A 627 1.07 12.89 3.99
N LEU A 628 0.16 12.19 3.37
CA LEU A 628 -1.28 12.37 3.60
C LEU A 628 -1.65 11.80 4.97
N TRP A 629 -2.52 12.51 5.69
CA TRP A 629 -3.01 12.08 6.99
C TRP A 629 -4.31 11.27 6.85
N GLU A 630 -4.62 10.50 7.88
CA GLU A 630 -5.88 9.74 7.96
C GLU A 630 -7.08 10.66 8.22
N LEU A 631 -6.93 11.61 9.16
CA LEU A 631 -8.01 12.47 9.62
C LEU A 631 -7.80 13.94 9.23
N PHE A 632 -8.86 14.57 8.74
CA PHE A 632 -8.97 16.02 8.72
C PHE A 632 -9.48 16.50 10.09
N THR A 633 -8.57 16.89 10.98
CA THR A 633 -8.90 17.39 12.32
C THR A 633 -7.95 18.50 12.75
N LEU A 634 -8.41 19.39 13.61
CA LEU A 634 -7.59 20.40 14.30
C LEU A 634 -7.10 19.90 15.67
N ASP A 635 -7.57 18.76 16.13
CA ASP A 635 -7.12 18.17 17.39
C ASP A 635 -5.72 17.54 17.20
N ASP A 636 -4.71 18.18 17.81
CA ASP A 636 -3.33 17.70 17.76
C ASP A 636 -3.14 16.39 18.54
N GLU A 637 -4.06 16.01 19.40
CA GLU A 637 -4.05 14.75 20.16
C GLU A 637 -4.89 13.65 19.51
N ALA A 638 -5.46 13.88 18.32
CA ALA A 638 -6.15 12.85 17.57
C ALA A 638 -5.23 11.68 17.24
N LYS A 639 -5.80 10.47 17.30
CA LYS A 639 -5.06 9.20 17.15
C LYS A 639 -4.87 8.75 15.70
N GLY A 640 -5.40 9.48 14.72
CA GLY A 640 -5.25 9.14 13.31
C GLY A 640 -3.79 9.06 12.88
N SER A 641 -3.52 8.18 11.93
CA SER A 641 -2.22 8.04 11.28
C SER A 641 -1.82 9.34 10.57
N LEU A 642 -0.55 9.69 10.60
CA LEU A 642 -0.02 10.78 9.78
C LEU A 642 0.61 10.28 8.46
N ASN A 643 0.37 9.02 8.11
CA ASN A 643 0.81 8.44 6.84
C ASN A 643 -0.21 7.41 6.36
N HIS A 644 -1.17 7.87 5.52
CA HIS A 644 -2.31 7.09 5.07
C HIS A 644 -2.67 7.49 3.63
N HIS A 645 -2.82 6.53 2.71
CA HIS A 645 -2.87 6.85 1.27
C HIS A 645 -4.30 6.94 0.69
N PHE A 646 -5.35 6.57 1.42
CA PHE A 646 -6.73 6.50 0.86
C PHE A 646 -7.34 7.85 0.43
N TRP A 647 -6.76 8.98 0.83
CA TRP A 647 -7.08 10.31 0.31
C TRP A 647 -6.31 10.68 -0.97
N GLY A 648 -5.48 9.76 -1.49
CA GLY A 648 -4.55 10.01 -2.59
C GLY A 648 -5.19 10.25 -3.96
N ASP A 649 -6.50 10.04 -4.13
CA ASP A 649 -7.19 10.27 -5.40
C ASP A 649 -7.09 11.73 -5.90
N VAL A 650 -6.73 12.66 -5.03
CA VAL A 650 -6.40 14.05 -5.39
C VAL A 650 -5.27 14.11 -6.43
N SER A 651 -4.30 13.19 -6.39
CA SER A 651 -3.26 13.06 -7.41
C SER A 651 -3.84 12.67 -8.77
N ALA A 652 -4.75 11.69 -8.83
CA ALA A 652 -5.43 11.35 -10.08
C ALA A 652 -6.22 12.55 -10.62
N TRP A 653 -6.81 13.37 -9.74
CA TRP A 653 -7.47 14.61 -10.15
C TRP A 653 -6.50 15.61 -10.80
N PHE A 654 -5.26 15.75 -10.28
CA PHE A 654 -4.23 16.61 -10.90
C PHE A 654 -3.90 16.17 -12.34
N TYR A 655 -3.70 14.87 -12.57
CA TYR A 655 -3.45 14.35 -13.91
C TYR A 655 -4.66 14.51 -14.82
N THR A 656 -5.84 14.14 -14.33
CA THR A 656 -7.06 14.06 -15.13
C THR A 656 -7.62 15.44 -15.52
N TYR A 657 -7.52 16.40 -14.60
CA TYR A 657 -8.17 17.71 -14.83
C TYR A 657 -7.18 18.86 -14.98
N LEU A 658 -6.10 18.94 -14.20
CA LEU A 658 -5.13 20.03 -14.40
C LEU A 658 -4.27 19.80 -15.65
N ALA A 659 -3.73 18.62 -15.82
CA ALA A 659 -3.01 18.24 -17.04
C ALA A 659 -3.94 17.83 -18.19
N GLY A 660 -5.14 17.36 -17.84
CA GLY A 660 -6.18 16.93 -18.77
C GLY A 660 -6.04 15.51 -19.30
N ILE A 661 -5.17 14.68 -18.72
CA ILE A 661 -4.89 13.32 -19.21
C ILE A 661 -5.96 12.34 -18.70
N LYS A 662 -6.81 11.84 -19.61
CA LYS A 662 -7.78 10.78 -19.35
C LYS A 662 -7.40 9.55 -20.14
N LEU A 663 -6.96 8.51 -19.44
CA LEU A 663 -6.53 7.24 -20.04
C LEU A 663 -7.74 6.39 -20.42
N ASN A 664 -7.72 5.80 -21.63
CA ASN A 664 -8.75 4.92 -22.15
C ASN A 664 -10.19 5.40 -21.87
N PRO A 665 -10.58 6.61 -22.31
CA PRO A 665 -11.85 7.25 -21.94
C PRO A 665 -13.09 6.46 -22.39
N GLU A 666 -12.96 5.73 -23.50
CA GLU A 666 -14.02 4.89 -24.07
C GLU A 666 -13.99 3.45 -23.56
N LYS A 667 -12.96 3.10 -22.75
CA LYS A 667 -12.76 1.76 -22.14
C LYS A 667 -12.60 0.63 -23.15
N ASP A 668 -12.13 0.90 -24.34
CA ASP A 668 -12.01 -0.04 -25.45
C ASP A 668 -10.55 -0.30 -25.89
N SER A 669 -9.64 0.63 -25.59
CA SER A 669 -8.21 0.51 -25.97
C SER A 669 -7.33 1.33 -25.04
N PRO A 670 -6.32 0.71 -24.40
CA PRO A 670 -5.39 1.40 -23.50
C PRO A 670 -4.45 2.39 -24.20
N GLU A 671 -4.37 2.37 -25.53
CA GLU A 671 -3.63 3.34 -26.34
C GLU A 671 -4.42 4.63 -26.59
N LYS A 672 -5.74 4.64 -26.34
CA LYS A 672 -6.56 5.84 -26.48
C LYS A 672 -6.38 6.77 -25.28
N VAL A 673 -6.13 8.03 -25.57
CA VAL A 673 -5.99 9.10 -24.58
C VAL A 673 -6.84 10.29 -25.00
N LEU A 674 -7.61 10.81 -24.06
CA LEU A 674 -8.25 12.10 -24.20
C LEU A 674 -7.44 13.13 -23.42
N ILE A 675 -7.02 14.22 -24.08
CA ILE A 675 -6.43 15.38 -23.44
C ILE A 675 -7.49 16.49 -23.37
N SER A 676 -7.90 16.83 -22.15
CA SER A 676 -8.94 17.86 -21.92
C SER A 676 -8.66 18.60 -20.60
N PRO A 677 -7.69 19.53 -20.58
CA PRO A 677 -7.31 20.25 -19.35
C PRO A 677 -8.35 21.27 -18.94
N CYS A 678 -8.55 21.39 -17.64
CA CYS A 678 -9.18 22.55 -17.04
C CYS A 678 -8.10 23.62 -16.81
N PHE A 679 -8.11 24.67 -17.59
CA PHE A 679 -7.13 25.76 -17.49
C PHE A 679 -7.42 26.65 -16.29
N ILE A 680 -7.15 26.16 -15.07
CA ILE A 680 -7.37 26.88 -13.81
C ILE A 680 -6.76 28.27 -13.89
N SER A 681 -7.55 29.29 -13.53
CA SER A 681 -7.19 30.69 -13.68
C SER A 681 -5.94 31.09 -12.88
N LYS A 682 -5.66 30.41 -11.78
CA LYS A 682 -4.55 30.66 -10.85
C LYS A 682 -3.25 29.95 -11.25
N LEU A 683 -3.27 29.12 -12.29
CA LEU A 683 -2.07 28.37 -12.73
C LEU A 683 -1.46 28.98 -13.99
N ASP A 684 -0.14 29.16 -13.95
CA ASP A 684 0.67 29.63 -15.09
C ASP A 684 1.10 28.47 -15.99
N TYR A 685 1.38 27.31 -15.39
CA TYR A 685 1.72 26.09 -16.13
C TYR A 685 1.34 24.82 -15.35
N VAL A 686 1.18 23.76 -16.12
CA VAL A 686 1.11 22.37 -15.62
C VAL A 686 1.96 21.48 -16.52
N LYS A 687 2.70 20.57 -15.93
CA LYS A 687 3.42 19.50 -16.59
C LYS A 687 3.07 18.18 -15.95
N ALA A 688 2.68 17.18 -16.76
CA ALA A 688 2.43 15.82 -16.27
C ALA A 688 3.02 14.80 -17.25
N GLU A 689 3.52 13.71 -16.68
CA GLU A 689 4.04 12.57 -17.40
C GLU A 689 3.45 11.29 -16.79
N CYS A 690 3.03 10.34 -17.62
CA CYS A 690 2.60 9.02 -17.19
C CYS A 690 3.00 7.97 -18.23
N GLU A 691 2.88 6.69 -17.88
CA GLU A 691 3.23 5.59 -18.76
C GLU A 691 1.97 4.94 -19.31
N LEU A 692 1.87 4.86 -20.66
CA LEU A 692 0.91 4.05 -21.37
C LEU A 692 1.51 2.67 -21.64
N GLN A 693 0.69 1.71 -22.07
CA GLN A 693 1.19 0.40 -22.50
C GLN A 693 2.20 0.52 -23.66
N CYS A 694 1.97 1.46 -24.57
CA CYS A 694 2.84 1.72 -25.72
C CYS A 694 4.03 2.66 -25.46
N GLY A 695 4.19 3.21 -24.22
CA GLY A 695 5.31 4.06 -23.83
C GLY A 695 4.91 5.32 -23.05
N LYS A 696 5.84 6.27 -22.94
CA LYS A 696 5.66 7.46 -22.14
C LYS A 696 4.82 8.53 -22.81
N LEU A 697 3.83 9.07 -22.09
CA LEU A 697 3.05 10.25 -22.44
C LEU A 697 3.49 11.44 -21.57
N SER A 698 3.68 12.62 -22.19
CA SER A 698 3.91 13.87 -21.48
C SER A 698 3.02 14.98 -22.03
N VAL A 699 2.38 15.72 -21.14
CA VAL A 699 1.57 16.90 -21.46
C VAL A 699 2.08 18.07 -20.64
N LYS A 700 2.42 19.16 -21.31
CA LYS A 700 2.76 20.43 -20.67
C LYS A 700 1.90 21.53 -21.30
N TRP A 701 1.25 22.35 -20.50
CA TRP A 701 0.71 23.61 -20.98
C TRP A 701 1.24 24.79 -20.15
N GLU A 702 1.35 25.95 -20.79
CA GLU A 702 1.88 27.18 -20.22
C GLU A 702 1.04 28.34 -20.71
N ARG A 703 0.55 29.17 -19.78
CA ARG A 703 -0.22 30.38 -20.06
C ARG A 703 0.69 31.53 -20.45
N LYS A 704 0.36 32.19 -21.53
CA LYS A 704 0.94 33.46 -21.99
C LYS A 704 -0.18 34.50 -22.01
N GLU A 705 0.13 35.77 -22.21
CA GLU A 705 -0.82 36.88 -22.09
C GLU A 705 -2.20 36.62 -22.71
N ASN A 706 -2.26 36.14 -23.96
CA ASN A 706 -3.51 35.91 -24.71
C ASN A 706 -3.64 34.48 -25.27
N GLU A 707 -2.72 33.58 -24.95
CA GLU A 707 -2.70 32.23 -25.47
C GLU A 707 -2.20 31.22 -24.44
N ILE A 708 -2.53 29.97 -24.65
CA ILE A 708 -1.92 28.85 -23.92
C ILE A 708 -1.10 28.03 -24.92
N LYS A 709 0.16 27.81 -24.59
CA LYS A 709 1.06 26.92 -25.34
C LYS A 709 0.99 25.53 -24.73
N MET A 710 0.55 24.56 -25.51
CA MET A 710 0.52 23.17 -25.09
C MET A 710 1.53 22.37 -25.89
N LYS A 711 2.33 21.55 -25.19
CA LYS A 711 3.26 20.60 -25.78
C LYS A 711 2.87 19.19 -25.36
N VAL A 712 2.68 18.33 -26.34
CA VAL A 712 2.36 16.92 -26.15
C VAL A 712 3.48 16.07 -26.72
N PHE A 713 3.97 15.12 -25.94
CA PHE A 713 4.84 14.04 -26.40
C PHE A 713 4.15 12.71 -26.11
N ALA A 714 4.05 11.86 -27.10
CA ALA A 714 3.39 10.57 -26.99
C ALA A 714 4.06 9.52 -27.87
N PRO A 715 3.94 8.23 -27.51
CA PRO A 715 4.34 7.12 -28.38
C PRO A 715 3.60 7.18 -29.74
N GLN A 716 4.22 6.62 -30.77
CA GLN A 716 3.65 6.63 -32.12
C GLN A 716 2.30 5.90 -32.23
N ASP A 717 2.11 4.85 -31.40
CA ASP A 717 0.89 4.04 -31.39
C ASP A 717 -0.22 4.65 -30.51
N ALA A 718 0.05 5.72 -29.77
CA ALA A 718 -0.96 6.39 -28.95
C ALA A 718 -1.95 7.16 -29.84
N LYS A 719 -3.24 6.97 -29.57
CA LYS A 719 -4.35 7.68 -30.24
C LYS A 719 -4.86 8.78 -29.33
N ILE A 720 -4.54 10.03 -29.66
CA ILE A 720 -4.83 11.16 -28.79
C ILE A 720 -5.90 12.04 -29.40
N THR A 721 -6.98 12.26 -28.65
CA THR A 721 -7.99 13.27 -28.95
C THR A 721 -7.80 14.46 -27.99
N LEU A 722 -7.69 15.65 -28.53
CA LEU A 722 -7.71 16.91 -27.75
C LEU A 722 -9.13 17.46 -27.78
N ILE A 723 -9.69 17.74 -26.58
CA ILE A 723 -10.98 18.43 -26.43
C ILE A 723 -10.76 19.67 -25.54
N LEU A 724 -11.12 20.83 -26.05
CA LEU A 724 -11.03 22.11 -25.37
C LEU A 724 -12.42 22.61 -24.99
N ASN A 725 -12.62 22.86 -23.70
CA ASN A 725 -13.88 23.33 -23.13
C ASN A 725 -13.84 24.83 -22.83
N ASP A 726 -14.92 25.39 -22.27
CA ASP A 726 -15.01 26.77 -21.74
C ASP A 726 -14.65 27.88 -22.73
N GLY A 727 -14.94 27.64 -24.02
CA GLY A 727 -14.66 28.58 -25.10
C GLY A 727 -13.25 28.57 -25.64
N TYR A 728 -12.37 27.73 -25.10
CA TYR A 728 -11.03 27.53 -25.64
C TYR A 728 -11.06 26.76 -26.97
N ARG A 729 -10.14 27.09 -27.87
CA ARG A 729 -9.99 26.48 -29.19
C ARG A 729 -8.53 26.58 -29.66
N LEU A 730 -8.15 25.72 -30.56
CA LEU A 730 -6.88 25.82 -31.28
C LEU A 730 -6.88 27.10 -32.16
N ILE A 731 -5.71 27.57 -32.55
CA ILE A 731 -5.57 28.75 -33.44
C ILE A 731 -6.26 28.54 -34.80
N ASP A 732 -6.46 27.30 -35.23
CA ASP A 732 -7.22 26.96 -36.43
C ASP A 732 -8.76 26.97 -36.23
N GLY A 733 -9.21 27.28 -35.00
CA GLY A 733 -10.63 27.36 -34.63
C GLY A 733 -11.25 26.08 -34.11
N CYS A 734 -10.54 24.94 -34.13
CA CYS A 734 -11.05 23.65 -33.67
C CYS A 734 -11.07 23.59 -32.13
N SER A 735 -12.17 23.11 -31.56
CA SER A 735 -12.26 22.76 -30.12
C SER A 735 -12.06 21.25 -29.86
N GLU A 736 -12.15 20.44 -30.92
CA GLU A 736 -11.90 18.98 -30.88
C GLU A 736 -11.04 18.58 -32.08
N LYS A 737 -9.98 17.78 -31.81
CA LYS A 737 -9.04 17.35 -32.86
C LYS A 737 -8.26 16.12 -32.43
N GLU A 738 -8.08 15.15 -33.35
CA GLU A 738 -7.03 14.14 -33.20
C GLU A 738 -5.66 14.80 -33.34
N ILE A 739 -4.76 14.54 -32.40
CA ILE A 739 -3.44 15.16 -32.33
C ILE A 739 -2.34 14.09 -32.21
N VAL A 740 -1.11 14.50 -32.53
CA VAL A 740 0.11 13.71 -32.36
C VAL A 740 1.10 14.49 -31.48
N SER A 741 2.30 13.95 -31.26
CA SER A 741 3.37 14.70 -30.60
C SER A 741 3.62 16.03 -31.32
N GLY A 742 3.61 17.14 -30.58
CA GLY A 742 3.75 18.48 -31.16
C GLY A 742 3.48 19.62 -30.19
N GLU A 743 3.50 20.83 -30.73
CA GLU A 743 3.15 22.05 -30.00
C GLU A 743 1.85 22.63 -30.58
N TYR A 744 0.97 23.07 -29.69
CA TYR A 744 -0.37 23.56 -29.99
C TYR A 744 -0.60 24.90 -29.33
N ILE A 745 -1.14 25.84 -30.10
CA ILE A 745 -1.52 27.16 -29.58
C ILE A 745 -3.03 27.16 -29.36
N ILE A 746 -3.43 27.49 -28.17
CA ILE A 746 -4.82 27.51 -27.72
C ILE A 746 -5.18 28.97 -27.36
N VAL A 747 -6.32 29.41 -27.85
CA VAL A 747 -6.87 30.75 -27.60
C VAL A 747 -8.28 30.62 -27.04
N LYS A 748 -8.73 31.67 -26.34
CA LYS A 748 -10.11 31.70 -25.78
C LYS A 748 -11.03 32.48 -26.68
#